data_f15bb551cb44bf150de9b47e6ecb97bf
#
_entry.id   f15bb551cb44bf150de9b47e6ecb97bf
#
_cell.length_a   1.000
_cell.length_b   1.000
_cell.length_c   1.000
_cell.angle_alpha   90.00
_cell.angle_beta   90.00
_cell.angle_gamma   90.00
#
_symmetry.space_group_name_H-M   'P 1'
#
loop_
_entity.id
_entity.type
_entity.pdbx_description
1 polymer ?
#
loop_
_entity_poly.entity_id
_entity_poly.type
_entity_poly.pdbx_seq_one_letter_code
_entity_poly.pdbx_strand_id
1 'polypeptide(L)'
;MQLTIFNAACVGNAKNCTYPQKCVVTSAEELIDAVKFDHVCAEYQKNYRNVSNFIQSDVVVMDLDNDHSDNPADWVTADMLDEMMPDISYALAPSRHHMLAKDGQTPRPKYHAYFPISVCTNAEDYAALKRAIHKAFPVFDGNALDAARFIYGADCTEIVWHEGWVNIDEEVEIADEEEDTSTGGVIQAGTRNNTLSRFAGRIVKRYGATDKAHEIFLEEAEKCDPPLSDEELKTIWFSAVKFAKKIQGQDGYVPPDDYNDDFGGEDKSLKPSDYSDIGQAKILTREYGDELLYTNATDYLRFDGEVWIENKQLAVGAMEEFLDLQLQDAADEIDRAKKLLIAKGVSEETVKGGAKKVEKEVTAEQLPAYYMLLAAQAYFAFVMKRRDMKYVTSALNAAKPMLSADVNDLDKNENLLNTPYATYNLTLGLAGEQPHDPRDLITKITECSPSEDGKQIWEDALQLFFCGDADLINYVQMVVGMAAIGKVYQEHLIIAYGGGANGKSTFWNTISRVLGTYSGKLSAETLTVGCKRNVKPEMAELKGKRLIIASEMEEGMRLNTAVVKQLCSTDEVFAEKKYKDPFKFIPSHTLVLYTNHLPRVSANDDGTWRRLIVIPFNAHITGSSDIKNYTDYLFENAGGAILSWIIEGAKKAIDAGFKTPLPKCVSDAIQAYREDNDWLGHFIAECCETDPTYTEKSGEIYQQYRAYCIQNGEYTRSTTDFYSAMEKAGYERKKSNKGVIVRGLQLKAGSDFLD
;
A
#
# COMPACT_ATOMS: atom_id res chain seq x y z
N MET A 1 -28.98 9.66 -16.08
CA MET A 1 -28.23 10.71 -15.33
C MET A 1 -28.86 12.09 -15.56
N GLN A 2 -28.58 13.11 -14.72
CA GLN A 2 -29.04 14.48 -14.85
C GLN A 2 -27.87 15.44 -14.77
N LEU A 3 -27.83 16.46 -15.64
CA LEU A 3 -26.78 17.47 -15.71
C LEU A 3 -27.41 18.87 -15.72
N THR A 4 -26.87 19.82 -14.95
CA THR A 4 -27.32 21.21 -14.99
C THR A 4 -26.29 22.10 -15.68
N ILE A 5 -26.68 22.77 -16.76
CA ILE A 5 -25.85 23.63 -17.59
C ILE A 5 -26.44 25.04 -17.62
N PHE A 6 -25.57 26.06 -17.63
CA PHE A 6 -26.01 27.47 -17.70
C PHE A 6 -25.47 28.10 -18.99
N ASN A 7 -26.37 28.54 -19.86
CA ASN A 7 -26.04 29.04 -21.18
C ASN A 7 -25.92 30.56 -21.23
N ALA A 8 -25.02 31.01 -22.07
CA ALA A 8 -24.97 32.39 -22.55
C ALA A 8 -25.98 32.61 -23.72
N ALA A 9 -26.27 33.87 -24.05
CA ALA A 9 -27.01 34.22 -25.24
C ALA A 9 -26.12 34.36 -26.51
N CYS A 10 -24.91 33.86 -26.49
CA CYS A 10 -23.91 34.01 -27.56
C CYS A 10 -23.13 32.70 -27.78
N VAL A 11 -22.40 32.64 -28.91
CA VAL A 11 -21.52 31.55 -29.28
C VAL A 11 -20.15 32.13 -29.65
N GLY A 12 -19.07 31.53 -29.11
CA GLY A 12 -17.68 31.86 -29.47
C GLY A 12 -17.14 33.17 -28.87
N ASN A 13 -17.77 33.70 -27.80
CA ASN A 13 -17.35 34.97 -27.18
C ASN A 13 -16.55 34.76 -25.89
N ALA A 14 -15.22 34.71 -25.96
CA ALA A 14 -14.34 34.55 -24.79
C ALA A 14 -14.48 35.66 -23.73
N LYS A 15 -15.01 36.81 -24.07
CA LYS A 15 -15.20 37.96 -23.15
C LYS A 15 -16.52 37.91 -22.41
N ASN A 16 -17.41 36.97 -22.76
CA ASN A 16 -18.68 36.84 -22.06
C ASN A 16 -18.47 36.24 -20.68
N CYS A 17 -19.08 36.88 -19.67
CA CYS A 17 -19.04 36.38 -18.29
C CYS A 17 -20.46 36.13 -17.75
N THR A 18 -21.53 36.25 -18.57
CA THR A 18 -22.94 36.16 -18.12
C THR A 18 -23.62 34.96 -18.75
N TYR A 19 -24.19 34.08 -17.88
CA TYR A 19 -24.80 32.79 -18.26
C TYR A 19 -26.17 32.67 -17.56
N PRO A 20 -27.22 33.37 -18.06
CA PRO A 20 -28.51 33.51 -17.36
C PRO A 20 -29.48 32.35 -17.57
N GLN A 21 -29.28 31.50 -18.58
CA GLN A 21 -30.25 30.48 -18.95
C GLN A 21 -29.85 29.13 -18.33
N LYS A 22 -30.60 28.70 -17.33
CA LYS A 22 -30.46 27.39 -16.72
C LYS A 22 -31.10 26.31 -17.59
N CYS A 23 -30.37 25.27 -17.93
CA CYS A 23 -30.81 24.09 -18.69
C CYS A 23 -30.58 22.85 -17.80
N VAL A 24 -31.65 22.09 -17.55
CA VAL A 24 -31.53 20.76 -16.91
C VAL A 24 -31.65 19.74 -18.03
N VAL A 25 -30.64 18.90 -18.14
CA VAL A 25 -30.43 17.95 -19.23
C VAL A 25 -30.55 16.53 -18.69
N THR A 26 -31.38 15.72 -19.29
CA THR A 26 -31.66 14.33 -18.88
C THR A 26 -31.48 13.32 -20.03
N SER A 27 -31.16 13.81 -21.23
CA SER A 27 -30.92 12.97 -22.41
C SER A 27 -29.87 13.57 -23.33
N ALA A 28 -29.33 12.75 -24.25
CA ALA A 28 -28.36 13.18 -25.26
C ALA A 28 -28.91 14.31 -26.16
N GLU A 29 -30.19 14.24 -26.55
CA GLU A 29 -30.84 15.25 -27.39
C GLU A 29 -30.92 16.59 -26.68
N GLU A 30 -31.26 16.61 -25.39
CA GLU A 30 -31.31 17.84 -24.59
C GLU A 30 -29.88 18.42 -24.41
N LEU A 31 -28.85 17.57 -24.29
CA LEU A 31 -27.48 18.03 -24.21
C LEU A 31 -27.01 18.64 -25.54
N ILE A 32 -27.35 18.06 -26.69
CA ILE A 32 -27.09 18.64 -28.03
C ILE A 32 -27.59 20.07 -28.10
N ASP A 33 -28.79 20.32 -27.62
CA ASP A 33 -29.37 21.66 -27.65
C ASP A 33 -28.71 22.61 -26.64
N ALA A 34 -28.35 22.14 -25.47
CA ALA A 34 -27.67 22.94 -24.45
C ALA A 34 -26.24 23.35 -24.85
N VAL A 35 -25.45 22.46 -25.47
CA VAL A 35 -24.04 22.74 -25.83
C VAL A 35 -23.90 23.60 -27.08
N LYS A 36 -24.95 23.95 -27.79
CA LYS A 36 -24.92 24.89 -28.93
C LYS A 36 -24.45 26.28 -28.55
N PHE A 37 -24.65 26.68 -27.30
CA PHE A 37 -24.30 28.02 -26.81
C PHE A 37 -23.04 27.94 -25.93
N ASP A 38 -22.32 29.08 -25.79
CA ASP A 38 -21.26 29.17 -24.78
C ASP A 38 -21.92 28.97 -23.41
N HIS A 39 -21.30 28.10 -22.57
CA HIS A 39 -21.90 27.64 -21.32
C HIS A 39 -20.93 27.39 -20.20
N VAL A 40 -21.47 27.23 -19.01
CA VAL A 40 -20.75 26.83 -17.80
C VAL A 40 -21.57 25.73 -17.07
N CYS A 41 -20.89 24.92 -16.27
CA CYS A 41 -21.51 23.85 -15.49
C CYS A 41 -21.77 24.25 -14.03
N ALA A 42 -21.45 25.47 -13.64
CA ALA A 42 -21.68 25.97 -12.28
C ALA A 42 -22.65 27.18 -12.26
N GLU A 43 -23.39 27.29 -11.17
CA GLU A 43 -24.23 28.44 -10.87
C GLU A 43 -23.38 29.54 -10.21
N TYR A 44 -23.56 30.78 -10.68
CA TYR A 44 -22.83 31.95 -10.17
C TYR A 44 -23.75 33.03 -9.67
N GLN A 45 -23.34 33.79 -8.64
CA GLN A 45 -24.10 34.95 -8.17
C GLN A 45 -24.36 35.93 -9.30
N LYS A 46 -25.63 36.36 -9.46
CA LYS A 46 -26.09 37.25 -10.53
C LYS A 46 -25.76 36.74 -11.95
N ASN A 47 -25.63 35.43 -12.10
CA ASN A 47 -25.23 34.74 -13.35
C ASN A 47 -23.92 35.22 -13.94
N TYR A 48 -23.04 35.81 -13.10
CA TYR A 48 -21.74 36.36 -13.51
C TYR A 48 -20.62 35.43 -13.13
N ARG A 49 -19.97 34.83 -14.12
CA ARG A 49 -18.88 33.86 -14.02
C ARG A 49 -17.63 34.46 -13.39
N ASN A 50 -17.35 34.10 -12.16
CA ASN A 50 -16.12 34.37 -11.44
C ASN A 50 -16.01 33.35 -10.32
N VAL A 51 -14.79 32.88 -9.98
CA VAL A 51 -14.57 31.92 -8.87
C VAL A 51 -15.20 32.43 -7.57
N SER A 52 -15.05 33.71 -7.24
CA SER A 52 -15.64 34.31 -6.03
C SER A 52 -17.20 34.40 -6.05
N ASN A 53 -17.83 34.18 -7.18
CA ASN A 53 -19.27 34.18 -7.36
C ASN A 53 -19.86 32.77 -7.46
N PHE A 54 -19.06 31.72 -7.34
CA PHE A 54 -19.51 30.33 -7.38
C PHE A 54 -20.55 30.06 -6.30
N ILE A 55 -21.65 29.44 -6.67
CA ILE A 55 -22.73 29.04 -5.75
C ILE A 55 -22.71 27.52 -5.59
N GLN A 56 -22.89 26.80 -6.70
CA GLN A 56 -22.96 25.33 -6.71
C GLN A 56 -22.79 24.75 -8.10
N SER A 57 -22.47 23.46 -8.16
CA SER A 57 -22.54 22.66 -9.40
C SER A 57 -22.92 21.21 -9.09
N ASP A 58 -23.68 20.59 -9.98
CA ASP A 58 -23.97 19.15 -10.02
C ASP A 58 -23.32 18.45 -11.22
N VAL A 59 -22.42 19.15 -11.92
CA VAL A 59 -21.70 18.66 -13.11
C VAL A 59 -20.24 19.08 -13.09
N VAL A 60 -19.33 18.16 -13.29
CA VAL A 60 -17.93 18.45 -13.62
C VAL A 60 -17.70 18.23 -15.10
N VAL A 61 -17.02 19.18 -15.76
CA VAL A 61 -16.61 19.05 -17.16
C VAL A 61 -15.09 18.97 -17.27
N MET A 62 -14.61 18.01 -18.06
CA MET A 62 -13.20 17.80 -18.37
C MET A 62 -12.95 17.86 -19.88
N ASP A 63 -11.83 18.46 -20.29
CA ASP A 63 -11.44 18.55 -21.70
C ASP A 63 -10.58 17.32 -22.08
N LEU A 64 -10.88 16.71 -23.25
CA LEU A 64 -10.11 15.63 -23.85
C LEU A 64 -9.65 16.09 -25.23
N ASP A 65 -8.44 16.63 -25.33
CA ASP A 65 -7.94 17.31 -26.52
C ASP A 65 -6.96 16.47 -27.37
N ASN A 66 -6.50 15.31 -26.88
CA ASN A 66 -5.54 14.43 -27.54
C ASN A 66 -4.24 15.15 -28.00
N ASP A 67 -3.81 16.18 -27.27
CA ASP A 67 -2.65 17.00 -27.61
C ASP A 67 -1.31 16.35 -27.20
N HIS A 68 -1.35 15.17 -26.57
CA HIS A 68 -0.19 14.43 -26.08
C HIS A 68 0.57 13.67 -27.19
N SER A 69 -0.05 13.40 -28.35
CA SER A 69 0.60 12.72 -29.49
C SER A 69 0.02 13.16 -30.82
N ASP A 70 0.89 13.23 -31.85
CA ASP A 70 0.48 13.42 -33.24
C ASP A 70 0.16 12.10 -33.96
N ASN A 71 0.42 10.96 -33.34
CA ASN A 71 0.11 9.64 -33.89
C ASN A 71 -1.35 9.25 -33.59
N PRO A 72 -2.18 9.01 -34.61
CA PRO A 72 -3.60 8.64 -34.41
C PRO A 72 -3.81 7.36 -33.56
N ALA A 73 -2.83 6.48 -33.50
CA ALA A 73 -2.93 5.25 -32.69
C ALA A 73 -2.88 5.52 -31.17
N ASP A 74 -2.40 6.71 -30.77
CA ASP A 74 -2.28 7.09 -29.36
C ASP A 74 -3.47 7.96 -28.89
N TRP A 75 -4.40 8.29 -29.79
CA TRP A 75 -5.53 9.15 -29.45
C TRP A 75 -6.62 8.38 -28.72
N VAL A 76 -7.13 8.98 -27.67
CA VAL A 76 -8.27 8.42 -26.92
C VAL A 76 -9.55 8.72 -27.68
N THR A 77 -10.27 7.68 -28.05
CA THR A 77 -11.59 7.73 -28.70
C THR A 77 -12.72 7.58 -27.69
N ALA A 78 -13.96 7.77 -28.11
CA ALA A 78 -15.13 7.55 -27.27
C ALA A 78 -15.21 6.09 -26.78
N ASP A 79 -14.95 5.12 -27.66
CA ASP A 79 -14.96 3.69 -27.32
C ASP A 79 -13.88 3.34 -26.28
N MET A 80 -12.68 3.93 -26.40
CA MET A 80 -11.62 3.74 -25.42
C MET A 80 -11.98 4.37 -24.05
N LEU A 81 -12.68 5.50 -24.05
CA LEU A 81 -13.13 6.12 -22.81
C LEU A 81 -14.17 5.24 -22.11
N ASP A 82 -15.05 4.60 -22.87
CA ASP A 82 -16.05 3.64 -22.39
C ASP A 82 -15.38 2.41 -21.76
N GLU A 83 -14.31 1.90 -22.38
CA GLU A 83 -13.50 0.82 -21.81
C GLU A 83 -12.73 1.23 -20.53
N MET A 84 -12.31 2.49 -20.43
CA MET A 84 -11.58 3.02 -19.27
C MET A 84 -12.51 3.31 -18.08
N MET A 85 -13.78 3.67 -18.33
CA MET A 85 -14.74 4.09 -17.31
C MET A 85 -16.11 3.40 -17.48
N PRO A 86 -16.17 2.05 -17.51
CA PRO A 86 -17.40 1.32 -17.84
C PRO A 86 -18.52 1.51 -16.81
N ASP A 87 -18.17 1.82 -15.57
CA ASP A 87 -19.10 1.93 -14.45
C ASP A 87 -19.45 3.38 -14.09
N ILE A 88 -18.77 4.37 -14.68
CA ILE A 88 -18.93 5.80 -14.36
C ILE A 88 -19.92 6.43 -15.33
N SER A 89 -20.88 7.19 -14.81
CA SER A 89 -21.82 7.96 -15.65
C SER A 89 -21.16 9.18 -16.26
N TYR A 90 -21.29 9.39 -17.58
CA TYR A 90 -20.80 10.58 -18.27
C TYR A 90 -21.54 10.84 -19.59
N ALA A 91 -21.43 12.08 -20.08
CA ALA A 91 -21.78 12.42 -21.46
C ALA A 91 -20.55 13.01 -22.18
N LEU A 92 -20.29 12.59 -23.42
CA LEU A 92 -19.16 13.06 -24.22
C LEU A 92 -19.65 13.84 -25.42
N ALA A 93 -19.41 15.15 -25.44
CA ALA A 93 -19.78 16.03 -26.54
C ALA A 93 -18.56 16.44 -27.36
N PRO A 94 -18.59 16.37 -28.71
CA PRO A 94 -17.54 16.91 -29.57
C PRO A 94 -17.30 18.40 -29.29
N SER A 95 -16.04 18.80 -29.13
CA SER A 95 -15.70 20.21 -29.02
C SER A 95 -15.83 20.92 -30.39
N ARG A 96 -15.88 22.22 -30.41
CA ARG A 96 -15.97 23.01 -31.67
C ARG A 96 -14.77 22.81 -32.60
N HIS A 97 -13.67 22.26 -32.13
CA HIS A 97 -12.46 21.92 -32.91
C HIS A 97 -12.29 20.41 -33.15
N HIS A 98 -13.31 19.62 -32.85
CA HIS A 98 -13.31 18.19 -33.10
C HIS A 98 -13.06 17.89 -34.59
N MET A 99 -12.04 17.05 -34.88
CA MET A 99 -11.62 16.67 -36.23
C MET A 99 -11.31 17.85 -37.17
N LEU A 100 -10.93 19.01 -36.59
CA LEU A 100 -10.48 20.19 -37.36
C LEU A 100 -9.03 20.50 -37.05
N ALA A 101 -8.29 20.97 -38.10
CA ALA A 101 -6.92 21.43 -37.90
C ALA A 101 -6.89 22.75 -37.12
N LYS A 102 -6.05 22.84 -36.08
CA LYS A 102 -5.87 24.03 -35.27
C LYS A 102 -4.37 24.24 -34.95
N ASP A 103 -3.91 25.46 -35.05
CA ASP A 103 -2.55 25.89 -34.63
C ASP A 103 -1.41 25.03 -35.20
N GLY A 104 -1.58 24.49 -36.43
CA GLY A 104 -0.58 23.63 -37.11
C GLY A 104 -0.67 22.14 -36.72
N GLN A 105 -1.58 21.76 -35.84
CA GLN A 105 -1.84 20.36 -35.49
C GLN A 105 -2.74 19.66 -36.49
N THR A 106 -2.57 18.35 -36.65
CA THR A 106 -3.45 17.52 -37.49
C THR A 106 -4.87 17.43 -36.87
N PRO A 107 -5.92 17.28 -37.72
CA PRO A 107 -7.27 17.00 -37.23
C PRO A 107 -7.28 15.78 -36.31
N ARG A 108 -7.83 15.95 -35.11
CA ARG A 108 -7.89 14.89 -34.08
C ARG A 108 -9.20 14.94 -33.31
N PRO A 109 -9.62 13.83 -32.66
CA PRO A 109 -10.77 13.81 -31.79
C PRO A 109 -10.57 14.76 -30.60
N LYS A 110 -11.51 15.66 -30.37
CA LYS A 110 -11.53 16.59 -29.23
C LYS A 110 -12.91 16.62 -28.61
N TYR A 111 -13.00 16.38 -27.32
CA TYR A 111 -14.27 16.26 -26.63
C TYR A 111 -14.31 17.06 -25.32
N HIS A 112 -15.50 17.34 -24.85
CA HIS A 112 -15.79 17.74 -23.48
C HIS A 112 -16.58 16.59 -22.81
N ALA A 113 -16.06 16.06 -21.70
CA ALA A 113 -16.70 15.02 -20.92
C ALA A 113 -17.42 15.65 -19.72
N TYR A 114 -18.73 15.47 -19.64
CA TYR A 114 -19.60 15.97 -18.58
C TYR A 114 -19.93 14.84 -17.63
N PHE A 115 -19.55 14.97 -16.37
CA PHE A 115 -19.78 13.99 -15.32
C PHE A 115 -20.83 14.52 -14.34
N PRO A 116 -21.92 13.79 -14.06
CA PRO A 116 -22.78 14.10 -12.93
C PRO A 116 -22.01 13.91 -11.63
N ILE A 117 -22.24 14.80 -10.67
CA ILE A 117 -21.62 14.75 -9.34
C ILE A 117 -22.65 15.07 -8.27
N SER A 118 -22.38 14.72 -7.04
CA SER A 118 -23.08 15.25 -5.88
C SER A 118 -22.96 16.77 -5.86
N VAL A 119 -24.02 17.49 -5.42
CA VAL A 119 -24.03 18.95 -5.48
C VAL A 119 -22.86 19.52 -4.65
N CYS A 120 -21.89 20.10 -5.33
CA CYS A 120 -20.75 20.79 -4.74
C CYS A 120 -21.07 22.30 -4.58
N THR A 121 -20.96 22.82 -3.35
CA THR A 121 -21.30 24.22 -3.03
C THR A 121 -20.07 25.10 -2.76
N ASN A 122 -18.87 24.55 -2.86
CA ASN A 122 -17.61 25.25 -2.63
C ASN A 122 -16.75 25.23 -3.92
N ALA A 123 -16.22 26.39 -4.31
CA ALA A 123 -15.39 26.52 -5.52
C ALA A 123 -14.06 25.79 -5.42
N GLU A 124 -13.48 25.68 -4.22
CA GLU A 124 -12.21 25.02 -3.98
C GLU A 124 -12.35 23.50 -4.03
N ASP A 125 -13.41 22.96 -3.38
CA ASP A 125 -13.75 21.54 -3.45
C ASP A 125 -14.06 21.11 -4.89
N TYR A 126 -14.75 21.97 -5.65
CA TYR A 126 -15.02 21.72 -7.06
C TYR A 126 -13.76 21.69 -7.92
N ALA A 127 -12.80 22.59 -7.65
CA ALA A 127 -11.50 22.58 -8.32
C ALA A 127 -10.63 21.40 -7.86
N ALA A 128 -10.70 21.01 -6.58
CA ALA A 128 -10.02 19.83 -6.03
C ALA A 128 -10.54 18.54 -6.69
N LEU A 129 -11.85 18.40 -6.86
CA LEU A 129 -12.46 17.29 -7.59
C LEU A 129 -11.94 17.20 -9.03
N LYS A 130 -11.87 18.32 -9.77
CA LYS A 130 -11.28 18.34 -11.12
C LYS A 130 -9.83 17.90 -11.15
N ARG A 131 -9.02 18.32 -10.16
CA ARG A 131 -7.64 17.86 -10.02
C ARG A 131 -7.56 16.37 -9.71
N ALA A 132 -8.45 15.85 -8.86
CA ALA A 132 -8.55 14.43 -8.56
C ALA A 132 -8.93 13.60 -9.80
N ILE A 133 -9.89 14.07 -10.59
CA ILE A 133 -10.27 13.43 -11.86
C ILE A 133 -9.10 13.42 -12.85
N HIS A 134 -8.41 14.55 -13.04
CA HIS A 134 -7.24 14.61 -13.92
C HIS A 134 -6.11 13.70 -13.41
N LYS A 135 -5.93 13.60 -12.12
CA LYS A 135 -4.93 12.70 -11.50
C LYS A 135 -5.29 11.22 -11.71
N ALA A 136 -6.57 10.87 -11.57
CA ALA A 136 -7.05 9.51 -11.78
C ALA A 136 -7.07 9.12 -13.27
N PHE A 137 -7.41 10.07 -14.14
CA PHE A 137 -7.54 9.90 -15.57
C PHE A 137 -6.73 10.97 -16.32
N PRO A 138 -5.40 10.76 -16.49
CA PRO A 138 -4.50 11.74 -17.11
C PRO A 138 -4.77 12.01 -18.60
N VAL A 139 -5.71 11.34 -19.21
CA VAL A 139 -6.21 11.57 -20.58
C VAL A 139 -6.92 12.91 -20.72
N PHE A 140 -7.44 13.47 -19.63
CA PHE A 140 -8.06 14.79 -19.61
C PHE A 140 -7.00 15.90 -19.47
N ASP A 141 -7.30 17.06 -20.06
CA ASP A 141 -6.38 18.22 -20.03
C ASP A 141 -6.24 18.80 -18.60
N GLY A 142 -5.01 19.02 -18.16
CA GLY A 142 -4.68 19.64 -16.87
C GLY A 142 -4.76 21.17 -16.82
N ASN A 143 -5.03 21.86 -17.95
CA ASN A 143 -4.97 23.32 -18.02
C ASN A 143 -6.24 24.06 -17.61
N ALA A 144 -7.34 23.36 -17.34
CA ALA A 144 -8.64 23.98 -17.13
C ALA A 144 -9.39 23.46 -15.89
N LEU A 145 -8.67 23.36 -14.76
CA LEU A 145 -9.14 22.73 -13.53
C LEU A 145 -9.78 23.71 -12.53
N ASP A 146 -9.93 24.99 -12.88
CA ASP A 146 -10.55 25.99 -12.00
C ASP A 146 -12.10 25.90 -12.00
N ALA A 147 -12.71 26.49 -10.97
CA ALA A 147 -14.17 26.49 -10.78
C ALA A 147 -14.91 27.50 -11.68
N ALA A 148 -14.19 28.31 -12.48
CA ALA A 148 -14.79 29.30 -13.38
C ALA A 148 -14.57 28.95 -14.87
N ARG A 149 -14.30 27.69 -15.18
CA ARG A 149 -14.14 27.23 -16.57
C ARG A 149 -15.43 27.45 -17.34
N PHE A 150 -15.33 28.05 -18.55
CA PHE A 150 -16.43 28.10 -19.52
C PHE A 150 -16.08 27.26 -20.75
N ILE A 151 -17.12 26.83 -21.44
CA ILE A 151 -17.03 25.99 -22.63
C ILE A 151 -17.63 26.75 -23.79
N TYR A 152 -16.96 26.73 -24.91
CA TYR A 152 -17.48 27.33 -26.13
C TYR A 152 -18.59 26.47 -26.73
N GLY A 153 -19.66 27.11 -27.20
CA GLY A 153 -20.71 26.43 -27.94
C GLY A 153 -20.21 25.70 -29.18
N ALA A 154 -20.71 24.50 -29.39
CA ALA A 154 -20.41 23.66 -30.54
C ALA A 154 -21.69 23.13 -31.16
N ASP A 155 -21.77 23.18 -32.52
CA ASP A 155 -22.86 22.57 -33.26
C ASP A 155 -22.52 21.09 -33.49
N CYS A 156 -22.90 20.23 -32.55
CA CYS A 156 -22.70 18.80 -32.63
C CYS A 156 -24.02 18.07 -32.96
N THR A 157 -23.91 16.99 -33.70
CA THR A 157 -25.08 16.18 -34.13
C THR A 157 -25.17 14.86 -33.38
N GLU A 158 -24.11 14.50 -32.65
CA GLU A 158 -24.04 13.24 -31.93
C GLU A 158 -23.30 13.43 -30.61
N ILE A 159 -23.80 12.83 -29.56
CA ILE A 159 -23.28 12.84 -28.21
C ILE A 159 -23.28 11.40 -27.70
N VAL A 160 -22.18 10.94 -27.08
CA VAL A 160 -22.18 9.70 -26.33
C VAL A 160 -22.79 9.98 -24.97
N TRP A 161 -23.81 9.20 -24.61
CA TRP A 161 -24.51 9.29 -23.33
C TRP A 161 -24.39 7.94 -22.62
N HIS A 162 -23.45 7.86 -21.68
CA HIS A 162 -23.13 6.65 -20.95
C HIS A 162 -23.73 6.71 -19.53
N GLU A 163 -24.59 5.74 -19.20
CA GLU A 163 -25.17 5.60 -17.86
C GLU A 163 -24.46 4.47 -17.12
N GLY A 164 -23.54 4.83 -16.25
CA GLY A 164 -22.87 3.92 -15.32
C GLY A 164 -23.65 3.74 -14.02
N TRP A 165 -23.01 3.05 -13.08
CA TRP A 165 -23.57 2.74 -11.76
C TRP A 165 -23.20 3.75 -10.69
N VAL A 166 -22.12 4.51 -10.91
CA VAL A 166 -21.53 5.46 -9.95
C VAL A 166 -21.29 6.81 -10.63
N ASN A 167 -21.28 7.86 -9.83
CA ASN A 167 -20.81 9.17 -10.25
C ASN A 167 -19.29 9.24 -10.08
N ILE A 168 -18.61 10.11 -10.83
CA ILE A 168 -17.15 10.21 -10.79
C ILE A 168 -16.61 10.70 -9.45
N ASP A 169 -17.37 11.49 -8.70
CA ASP A 169 -17.02 11.98 -7.36
C ASP A 169 -17.10 10.88 -6.28
N GLU A 170 -17.78 9.77 -6.56
CA GLU A 170 -17.80 8.58 -5.70
C GLU A 170 -16.62 7.64 -6.00
N GLU A 171 -16.04 7.72 -7.21
CA GLU A 171 -14.93 6.84 -7.66
C GLU A 171 -13.55 7.48 -7.46
N VAL A 172 -13.44 8.82 -7.54
CA VAL A 172 -12.17 9.50 -7.30
C VAL A 172 -12.09 9.95 -5.84
N GLU A 173 -11.07 9.47 -5.12
CA GLU A 173 -10.74 10.05 -3.82
C GLU A 173 -10.24 11.49 -4.04
N ILE A 174 -11.04 12.46 -3.63
CA ILE A 174 -10.51 13.77 -3.28
C ILE A 174 -9.65 13.47 -2.06
N ALA A 175 -8.32 13.43 -2.25
CA ALA A 175 -7.45 13.54 -1.10
C ALA A 175 -7.90 14.84 -0.40
N ASP A 176 -8.38 14.71 0.83
CA ASP A 176 -8.46 15.87 1.70
C ASP A 176 -7.07 16.52 1.59
N GLU A 177 -6.99 17.61 0.88
CA GLU A 177 -5.96 18.58 1.13
C GLU A 177 -6.31 19.04 2.55
N GLU A 178 -5.80 18.27 3.56
CA GLU A 178 -5.50 18.88 4.82
C GLU A 178 -4.85 20.19 4.41
N GLU A 179 -5.49 21.28 4.76
CA GLU A 179 -4.97 22.63 4.55
C GLU A 179 -3.49 22.54 4.81
N ASP A 180 -2.70 22.48 3.73
CA ASP A 180 -1.28 22.72 3.78
C ASP A 180 -1.15 24.22 4.09
N THR A 181 -1.51 24.56 5.32
CA THR A 181 -0.97 25.70 6.00
C THR A 181 0.47 25.35 6.31
N SER A 182 1.27 25.18 5.25
CA SER A 182 2.71 25.33 5.33
C SER A 182 3.05 26.79 5.53
N THR A 183 2.59 27.33 6.65
CA THR A 183 3.29 28.39 7.36
C THR A 183 4.45 27.72 8.05
N GLY A 184 5.64 27.73 7.40
CA GLY A 184 6.95 27.41 7.98
C GLY A 184 6.94 26.20 8.91
N GLY A 185 7.20 25.04 8.39
CA GLY A 185 7.78 23.84 9.00
C GLY A 185 7.48 23.54 10.48
N VAL A 186 6.21 23.47 10.89
CA VAL A 186 5.87 23.05 12.26
C VAL A 186 5.86 21.52 12.34
N ILE A 187 6.72 20.97 13.21
CA ILE A 187 6.82 19.52 13.44
C ILE A 187 5.75 19.12 14.48
N GLN A 188 4.74 18.37 14.06
CA GLN A 188 3.56 18.01 14.85
C GLN A 188 3.84 16.98 15.96
N ALA A 189 3.03 17.02 17.03
CA ALA A 189 3.03 16.02 18.10
C ALA A 189 2.86 14.59 17.54
N GLY A 190 3.72 13.65 17.97
CA GLY A 190 3.74 12.26 17.52
C GLY A 190 4.85 11.93 16.53
N THR A 191 5.36 12.91 15.76
CA THR A 191 6.49 12.70 14.84
C THR A 191 7.76 13.43 15.26
N ARG A 192 7.68 14.30 16.30
CA ARG A 192 8.77 15.19 16.75
C ARG A 192 10.07 14.46 17.04
N ASN A 193 10.00 13.42 17.87
CA ASN A 193 11.20 12.70 18.31
C ASN A 193 11.91 12.01 17.14
N ASN A 194 11.16 11.37 16.23
CA ASN A 194 11.72 10.71 15.07
C ASN A 194 12.30 11.70 14.07
N THR A 195 11.59 12.80 13.80
CA THR A 195 12.07 13.85 12.88
C THR A 195 13.35 14.47 13.39
N LEU A 196 13.39 14.88 14.68
CA LEU A 196 14.57 15.47 15.29
C LEU A 196 15.72 14.47 15.46
N SER A 197 15.46 13.17 15.71
CA SER A 197 16.51 12.15 15.80
C SER A 197 17.20 11.95 14.45
N ARG A 198 16.44 11.89 13.34
CA ARG A 198 17.01 11.83 11.98
C ARG A 198 17.81 13.08 11.66
N PHE A 199 17.26 14.25 11.95
CA PHE A 199 17.91 15.52 11.70
C PHE A 199 19.21 15.63 12.50
N ALA A 200 19.21 15.29 13.80
CA ALA A 200 20.39 15.23 14.63
C ALA A 200 21.46 14.27 14.09
N GLY A 201 21.06 13.06 13.67
CA GLY A 201 21.94 12.08 13.04
C GLY A 201 22.63 12.62 11.79
N ARG A 202 21.89 13.31 10.92
CA ARG A 202 22.42 13.94 9.72
C ARG A 202 23.38 15.08 10.01
N ILE A 203 22.99 15.96 10.93
CA ILE A 203 23.83 17.09 11.30
C ILE A 203 25.13 16.62 11.96
N VAL A 204 25.08 15.61 12.85
CA VAL A 204 26.26 15.03 13.46
C VAL A 204 27.15 14.30 12.42
N LYS A 205 26.57 13.59 11.47
CA LYS A 205 27.29 12.96 10.33
C LYS A 205 28.04 14.01 9.50
N ARG A 206 27.43 15.18 9.26
CA ARG A 206 27.95 16.25 8.40
C ARG A 206 28.97 17.15 9.09
N TYR A 207 28.67 17.60 10.28
CA TYR A 207 29.46 18.64 10.99
C TYR A 207 30.22 18.10 12.20
N GLY A 208 30.11 16.79 12.48
CA GLY A 208 30.58 16.24 13.75
C GLY A 208 29.75 16.69 14.94
N ALA A 209 30.11 16.25 16.14
CA ALA A 209 29.49 16.71 17.39
C ALA A 209 30.07 18.08 17.81
N THR A 210 29.83 19.11 17.02
CA THR A 210 30.34 20.48 17.23
C THR A 210 29.26 21.39 17.81
N ASP A 211 29.66 22.51 18.42
CA ASP A 211 28.71 23.50 18.95
C ASP A 211 27.82 24.06 17.84
N LYS A 212 28.37 24.26 16.64
CA LYS A 212 27.58 24.68 15.45
C LYS A 212 26.54 23.66 15.05
N ALA A 213 26.88 22.38 15.06
CA ALA A 213 25.94 21.30 14.76
C ALA A 213 24.80 21.26 15.79
N HIS A 214 25.11 21.50 17.05
CA HIS A 214 24.11 21.56 18.11
C HIS A 214 23.18 22.79 18.00
N GLU A 215 23.73 23.97 17.60
CA GLU A 215 22.92 25.15 17.31
C GLU A 215 21.90 24.90 16.18
N ILE A 216 22.34 24.34 15.07
CA ILE A 216 21.46 23.99 13.93
C ILE A 216 20.37 22.99 14.36
N PHE A 217 20.72 22.02 15.22
CA PHE A 217 19.74 21.08 15.78
C PHE A 217 18.69 21.77 16.66
N LEU A 218 19.10 22.74 17.48
CA LEU A 218 18.18 23.49 18.35
C LEU A 218 17.27 24.42 17.54
N GLU A 219 17.76 25.04 16.46
CA GLU A 219 16.96 25.84 15.54
C GLU A 219 15.87 25.01 14.87
N GLU A 220 16.17 23.77 14.49
CA GLU A 220 15.17 22.85 13.95
C GLU A 220 14.16 22.41 15.00
N ALA A 221 14.60 22.21 16.24
CA ALA A 221 13.73 21.84 17.37
C ALA A 221 12.72 22.93 17.74
N GLU A 222 13.00 24.21 17.46
CA GLU A 222 12.05 25.31 17.64
C GLU A 222 10.81 25.20 16.75
N LYS A 223 10.87 24.44 15.67
CA LYS A 223 9.75 24.19 14.77
C LYS A 223 8.74 23.17 15.34
N CYS A 224 9.00 22.56 16.49
CA CYS A 224 8.11 21.57 17.10
C CYS A 224 6.93 22.21 17.83
N ASP A 225 5.71 21.74 17.55
CA ASP A 225 4.49 22.12 18.26
C ASP A 225 3.74 20.88 18.79
N PRO A 226 3.56 20.75 20.12
CA PRO A 226 4.17 21.55 21.18
C PRO A 226 5.70 21.34 21.28
N PRO A 227 6.47 22.30 21.80
CA PRO A 227 7.92 22.19 21.91
C PRO A 227 8.33 21.00 22.79
N LEU A 228 9.51 20.43 22.51
CA LEU A 228 10.11 19.38 23.35
C LEU A 228 10.76 19.98 24.58
N SER A 229 10.85 19.20 25.65
CA SER A 229 11.59 19.58 26.83
C SER A 229 13.09 19.54 26.60
N ASP A 230 13.85 20.32 27.36
CA ASP A 230 15.32 20.31 27.30
C ASP A 230 15.94 18.94 27.57
N GLU A 231 15.27 18.09 28.35
CA GLU A 231 15.70 16.73 28.64
C GLU A 231 15.51 15.80 27.42
N GLU A 232 14.39 15.94 26.70
CA GLU A 232 14.13 15.18 25.46
C GLU A 232 15.12 15.62 24.37
N LEU A 233 15.34 16.90 24.17
CA LEU A 233 16.32 17.42 23.21
C LEU A 233 17.73 16.92 23.49
N LYS A 234 18.17 16.92 24.75
CA LYS A 234 19.44 16.35 25.16
C LYS A 234 19.54 14.88 24.88
N THR A 235 18.48 14.13 25.13
CA THR A 235 18.43 12.67 24.88
C THR A 235 18.60 12.37 23.41
N ILE A 236 17.88 13.08 22.53
CA ILE A 236 17.97 12.94 21.08
C ILE A 236 19.39 13.28 20.60
N TRP A 237 19.93 14.41 21.01
CA TRP A 237 21.27 14.83 20.63
C TRP A 237 22.36 13.84 21.06
N PHE A 238 22.33 13.41 22.33
CA PHE A 238 23.32 12.43 22.83
C PHE A 238 23.20 11.07 22.15
N SER A 239 22.00 10.66 21.79
CA SER A 239 21.76 9.42 21.02
C SER A 239 22.39 9.52 19.64
N ALA A 240 22.21 10.62 18.92
CA ALA A 240 22.82 10.85 17.60
C ALA A 240 24.35 10.87 17.68
N VAL A 241 24.94 11.55 18.69
CA VAL A 241 26.38 11.58 18.92
C VAL A 241 26.95 10.19 19.29
N LYS A 242 26.22 9.45 20.13
CA LYS A 242 26.60 8.08 20.53
C LYS A 242 26.57 7.12 19.34
N PHE A 243 25.55 7.24 18.49
CA PHE A 243 25.41 6.46 17.27
C PHE A 243 26.55 6.75 16.29
N ALA A 244 26.86 8.02 16.03
CA ALA A 244 27.98 8.41 15.18
C ALA A 244 29.34 7.87 15.71
N LYS A 245 29.57 7.93 17.03
CA LYS A 245 30.78 7.35 17.66
C LYS A 245 30.82 5.81 17.56
N LYS A 246 29.67 5.14 17.63
CA LYS A 246 29.59 3.67 17.49
C LYS A 246 29.94 3.25 16.05
N ILE A 247 29.48 4.01 15.05
CA ILE A 247 29.84 3.78 13.64
C ILE A 247 31.32 4.01 13.42
N GLN A 248 31.89 5.08 13.99
CA GLN A 248 33.34 5.40 13.92
C GLN A 248 34.21 4.35 14.57
N GLY A 249 33.71 3.53 15.49
CA GLY A 249 34.45 2.47 16.21
C GLY A 249 34.30 1.07 15.61
N GLN A 250 33.64 0.90 14.46
CA GLN A 250 33.49 -0.41 13.82
C GLN A 250 34.70 -0.75 12.96
N ASP A 251 35.15 -2.03 13.00
CA ASP A 251 36.20 -2.55 12.10
C ASP A 251 35.77 -2.40 10.65
N GLY A 252 36.55 -1.65 9.87
CA GLY A 252 36.24 -1.33 8.48
C GLY A 252 35.57 0.04 8.26
N TYR A 253 35.31 0.82 9.32
CA TYR A 253 34.92 2.20 9.18
C TYR A 253 36.07 3.05 8.62
N VAL A 254 35.86 3.64 7.46
CA VAL A 254 36.76 4.66 6.88
C VAL A 254 36.14 6.02 7.17
N PRO A 255 36.82 6.92 7.91
CA PRO A 255 36.32 8.27 8.13
C PRO A 255 36.09 8.98 6.81
N PRO A 256 35.06 9.87 6.70
CA PRO A 256 34.82 10.64 5.47
C PRO A 256 36.05 11.45 5.01
N ASP A 257 36.94 11.81 5.92
CA ASP A 257 38.14 12.54 5.60
C ASP A 257 39.25 11.63 4.98
N ASP A 258 39.24 10.32 5.24
CA ASP A 258 40.16 9.34 4.63
C ASP A 258 39.69 8.83 3.26
N TYR A 259 38.37 8.96 2.94
CA TYR A 259 37.84 8.72 1.58
C TYR A 259 38.27 9.79 0.57
N ASN A 260 38.71 10.94 1.07
CA ASN A 260 39.07 12.07 0.21
C ASN A 260 40.43 11.93 -0.47
N ASP A 261 41.31 10.99 -0.03
CA ASP A 261 42.65 10.83 -0.60
C ASP A 261 42.66 9.96 -1.87
N ASP A 262 41.70 9.05 -2.06
CA ASP A 262 41.65 8.12 -3.21
C ASP A 262 40.73 8.60 -4.37
N PHE A 263 39.84 9.56 -4.16
CA PHE A 263 38.88 10.05 -5.15
C PHE A 263 38.86 11.59 -5.31
N GLY A 264 40.00 12.26 -5.17
CA GLY A 264 40.15 13.69 -5.41
C GLY A 264 39.07 14.51 -4.74
N GLY A 265 39.38 15.04 -3.54
CA GLY A 265 38.59 15.84 -2.61
C GLY A 265 37.24 16.32 -3.12
N GLU A 266 36.18 15.54 -2.95
CA GLU A 266 34.84 16.01 -3.27
C GLU A 266 34.35 16.95 -2.17
N ASP A 267 34.06 18.14 -2.63
CA ASP A 267 33.53 19.29 -1.94
C ASP A 267 32.33 18.88 -1.06
N LYS A 268 32.41 19.03 0.25
CA LYS A 268 31.28 18.87 1.20
C LYS A 268 30.16 19.90 0.95
N SER A 269 30.29 20.76 -0.08
CA SER A 269 29.35 21.76 -0.48
C SER A 269 28.01 21.14 -0.95
N LEU A 270 26.90 21.71 -0.52
CA LEU A 270 25.58 21.38 -1.03
C LEU A 270 25.28 22.05 -2.37
N LYS A 271 26.20 22.82 -2.87
CA LYS A 271 26.10 23.58 -4.11
C LYS A 271 26.16 22.63 -5.31
N PRO A 272 25.14 22.60 -6.18
CA PRO A 272 25.20 21.80 -7.41
C PRO A 272 26.30 22.30 -8.34
N SER A 273 26.94 21.37 -9.06
CA SER A 273 27.92 21.72 -10.11
C SER A 273 27.29 22.50 -11.26
N ASP A 274 26.01 22.27 -11.53
CA ASP A 274 25.19 23.03 -12.44
C ASP A 274 23.85 23.39 -11.79
N TYR A 275 23.28 24.54 -12.13
CA TYR A 275 22.01 25.03 -11.56
C TYR A 275 20.79 24.51 -12.31
N SER A 276 20.78 23.20 -12.62
CA SER A 276 19.68 22.46 -13.25
C SER A 276 18.93 21.57 -12.26
N ASP A 277 17.81 20.98 -12.72
CA ASP A 277 17.07 19.99 -11.95
C ASP A 277 17.91 18.70 -11.77
N ILE A 278 18.74 18.34 -12.76
CA ILE A 278 19.63 17.19 -12.69
C ILE A 278 20.77 17.45 -11.68
N GLY A 279 21.38 18.63 -11.68
CA GLY A 279 22.38 19.01 -10.70
C GLY A 279 21.84 18.95 -9.29
N GLN A 280 20.62 19.46 -9.08
CA GLN A 280 19.92 19.41 -7.79
C GLN A 280 19.63 17.96 -7.37
N ALA A 281 19.14 17.11 -8.28
CA ALA A 281 18.88 15.71 -8.04
C ALA A 281 20.14 14.93 -7.62
N LYS A 282 21.29 15.20 -8.24
CA LYS A 282 22.56 14.56 -7.88
C LYS A 282 22.99 14.86 -6.45
N ILE A 283 22.86 16.12 -6.02
CA ILE A 283 23.19 16.48 -4.62
C ILE A 283 22.18 15.89 -3.66
N LEU A 284 20.87 15.95 -3.97
CA LEU A 284 19.83 15.28 -3.16
C LEU A 284 20.15 13.80 -3.00
N THR A 285 20.45 13.09 -4.08
CA THR A 285 20.78 11.65 -4.03
C THR A 285 22.03 11.37 -3.21
N ARG A 286 23.05 12.21 -3.30
CA ARG A 286 24.27 12.09 -2.49
C ARG A 286 23.98 12.24 -0.99
N GLU A 287 23.16 13.22 -0.61
CA GLU A 287 22.90 13.53 0.81
C GLU A 287 21.82 12.63 1.43
N TYR A 288 20.84 12.17 0.62
CA TYR A 288 19.65 11.46 1.08
C TYR A 288 19.51 10.04 0.47
N GLY A 289 20.54 9.52 -0.22
CA GLY A 289 20.47 8.20 -0.84
C GLY A 289 20.35 7.03 0.14
N ASP A 290 20.67 7.24 1.40
CA ASP A 290 20.45 6.30 2.51
C ASP A 290 19.07 6.45 3.18
N GLU A 291 18.28 7.46 2.81
CA GLU A 291 16.95 7.71 3.35
C GLU A 291 15.85 7.76 2.30
N LEU A 292 16.18 7.92 1.01
CA LEU A 292 15.23 7.97 -0.09
C LEU A 292 15.46 6.83 -1.07
N LEU A 293 14.39 6.16 -1.42
CA LEU A 293 14.37 5.08 -2.39
C LEU A 293 13.19 5.27 -3.33
N TYR A 294 13.31 4.81 -4.57
CA TYR A 294 12.23 4.81 -5.54
C TYR A 294 12.05 3.42 -6.15
N THR A 295 10.81 2.94 -6.28
CA THR A 295 10.49 1.77 -7.09
C THR A 295 9.28 2.07 -7.99
N ASN A 296 9.22 1.46 -9.17
CA ASN A 296 8.08 1.64 -10.08
C ASN A 296 6.76 1.12 -9.48
N ALA A 297 6.82 0.09 -8.63
CA ALA A 297 5.64 -0.53 -8.04
C ALA A 297 5.07 0.22 -6.83
N THR A 298 5.91 1.00 -6.13
CA THR A 298 5.50 1.72 -4.90
C THR A 298 5.50 3.24 -5.07
N ASP A 299 6.40 3.84 -5.82
CA ASP A 299 6.80 5.24 -5.86
C ASP A 299 7.92 5.51 -4.85
N TYR A 300 8.00 6.70 -4.27
CA TYR A 300 9.01 7.03 -3.28
C TYR A 300 8.77 6.34 -1.93
N LEU A 301 9.87 5.83 -1.36
CA LEU A 301 9.93 5.43 0.05
C LEU A 301 10.93 6.32 0.77
N ARG A 302 10.67 6.58 2.04
CA ARG A 302 11.60 7.25 2.94
C ARG A 302 11.84 6.40 4.19
N PHE A 303 13.09 6.26 4.55
CA PHE A 303 13.49 5.65 5.82
C PHE A 303 13.29 6.65 6.96
N ASP A 304 12.49 6.31 7.96
CA ASP A 304 12.16 7.20 9.08
C ASP A 304 13.10 7.06 10.29
N GLY A 305 14.10 6.20 10.17
CA GLY A 305 15.01 5.83 11.25
C GLY A 305 14.76 4.42 11.79
N GLU A 306 13.57 3.86 11.52
CA GLU A 306 13.14 2.53 11.97
C GLU A 306 12.72 1.65 10.78
N VAL A 307 12.00 2.21 9.78
CA VAL A 307 11.39 1.45 8.69
C VAL A 307 11.30 2.29 7.41
N TRP A 308 11.27 1.63 6.25
CA TRP A 308 10.99 2.29 4.97
C TRP A 308 9.48 2.46 4.77
N ILE A 309 9.02 3.72 4.66
CA ILE A 309 7.60 4.08 4.49
C ILE A 309 7.36 4.50 3.05
N GLU A 310 6.38 3.84 2.40
CA GLU A 310 5.89 4.24 1.09
C GLU A 310 4.98 5.48 1.23
N ASN A 311 5.54 6.65 0.97
CA ASN A 311 4.77 7.89 0.95
C ASN A 311 5.53 8.98 0.18
N LYS A 312 4.96 9.43 -0.93
CA LYS A 312 5.53 10.48 -1.78
C LYS A 312 5.71 11.81 -1.03
N GLN A 313 4.81 12.14 -0.10
CA GLN A 313 4.90 13.39 0.67
C GLN A 313 6.14 13.41 1.57
N LEU A 314 6.56 12.25 2.08
CA LEU A 314 7.80 12.17 2.86
C LEU A 314 9.05 12.46 2.02
N ALA A 315 9.02 12.16 0.71
CA ALA A 315 10.11 12.56 -0.19
C ALA A 315 10.09 14.07 -0.49
N VAL A 316 8.91 14.68 -0.57
CA VAL A 316 8.76 16.14 -0.65
C VAL A 316 9.34 16.79 0.61
N GLY A 317 8.99 16.30 1.81
CA GLY A 317 9.54 16.77 3.07
C GLY A 317 11.07 16.64 3.15
N ALA A 318 11.64 15.53 2.63
CA ALA A 318 13.09 15.40 2.54
C ALA A 318 13.73 16.45 1.61
N MET A 319 13.04 16.79 0.52
CA MET A 319 13.50 17.86 -0.38
C MET A 319 13.41 19.25 0.27
N GLU A 320 12.40 19.50 1.08
CA GLU A 320 12.27 20.75 1.87
C GLU A 320 13.41 20.89 2.87
N GLU A 321 13.66 19.85 3.68
CA GLU A 321 14.80 19.79 4.61
C GLU A 321 16.13 20.03 3.89
N PHE A 322 16.30 19.43 2.73
CA PHE A 322 17.49 19.62 1.91
C PHE A 322 17.65 21.06 1.42
N LEU A 323 16.57 21.71 0.99
CA LEU A 323 16.59 23.11 0.54
C LEU A 323 16.86 24.07 1.69
N ASP A 324 16.41 23.78 2.91
CA ASP A 324 16.73 24.56 4.10
C ASP A 324 18.23 24.47 4.42
N LEU A 325 18.82 23.28 4.35
CA LEU A 325 20.27 23.10 4.50
C LEU A 325 21.07 23.83 3.41
N GLN A 326 20.62 23.78 2.15
CA GLN A 326 21.25 24.53 1.09
C GLN A 326 21.15 26.05 1.29
N LEU A 327 20.04 26.54 1.80
CA LEU A 327 19.84 27.95 2.07
C LEU A 327 20.82 28.44 3.14
N GLN A 328 21.01 27.65 4.20
CA GLN A 328 21.99 27.94 5.24
C GLN A 328 23.43 27.93 4.68
N ASP A 329 23.77 26.91 3.90
CA ASP A 329 25.08 26.81 3.24
C ASP A 329 25.37 28.01 2.32
N ALA A 330 24.37 28.44 1.55
CA ALA A 330 24.48 29.64 0.69
C ALA A 330 24.64 30.96 1.49
N ALA A 331 23.93 31.08 2.63
CA ALA A 331 24.10 32.21 3.52
C ALA A 331 25.49 32.26 4.14
N ASP A 332 26.00 31.11 4.60
CA ASP A 332 27.36 30.96 5.13
C ASP A 332 28.44 31.30 4.04
N GLU A 333 28.23 30.92 2.77
CA GLU A 333 29.12 31.32 1.67
C GLU A 333 29.13 32.84 1.48
N ILE A 334 27.96 33.49 1.53
CA ILE A 334 27.86 34.94 1.44
C ILE A 334 28.64 35.63 2.57
N ASP A 335 28.49 35.16 3.82
CA ASP A 335 29.17 35.72 4.97
C ASP A 335 30.68 35.50 4.94
N ARG A 336 31.12 34.31 4.51
CA ARG A 336 32.55 34.03 4.25
C ARG A 336 33.14 34.96 3.20
N ALA A 337 32.43 35.19 2.10
CA ALA A 337 32.89 36.10 1.04
C ALA A 337 32.93 37.55 1.53
N LYS A 338 31.94 38.01 2.29
CA LYS A 338 31.94 39.37 2.92
C LYS A 338 33.11 39.55 3.88
N LYS A 339 33.35 38.59 4.79
CA LYS A 339 34.49 38.61 5.71
C LYS A 339 35.83 38.63 4.96
N LEU A 340 35.97 37.90 3.88
CA LEU A 340 37.16 37.91 3.04
C LEU A 340 37.39 39.26 2.38
N LEU A 341 36.35 39.91 1.85
CA LEU A 341 36.42 41.27 1.30
C LEU A 341 36.91 42.27 2.34
N ILE A 342 36.36 42.24 3.54
CA ILE A 342 36.78 43.12 4.67
C ILE A 342 38.25 42.83 5.03
N ALA A 343 38.64 41.56 5.14
CA ALA A 343 40.03 41.19 5.43
C ALA A 343 41.00 41.63 4.37
N LYS A 344 40.54 41.79 3.11
CA LYS A 344 41.32 42.34 1.99
C LYS A 344 41.27 43.87 1.90
N GLY A 345 40.68 44.55 2.90
CA GLY A 345 40.70 46.00 3.02
C GLY A 345 39.52 46.73 2.39
N VAL A 346 38.47 46.06 1.97
CA VAL A 346 37.20 46.71 1.59
C VAL A 346 36.50 47.18 2.87
N SER A 347 35.95 48.42 2.90
CA SER A 347 35.34 48.95 4.08
C SER A 347 34.03 48.15 4.40
N GLU A 348 33.78 47.94 5.68
CA GLU A 348 32.57 47.27 6.17
C GLU A 348 31.29 47.94 5.67
N GLU A 349 31.31 49.28 5.57
CA GLU A 349 30.19 50.08 5.06
C GLU A 349 29.92 49.84 3.59
N THR A 350 30.99 49.62 2.77
CA THR A 350 30.89 49.27 1.37
C THR A 350 30.32 47.88 1.19
N VAL A 351 30.79 46.91 1.95
CA VAL A 351 30.28 45.55 1.95
C VAL A 351 28.80 45.46 2.36
N LYS A 352 28.40 46.20 3.41
CA LYS A 352 26.98 46.34 3.82
C LYS A 352 26.10 47.02 2.77
N GLY A 353 26.69 47.85 1.92
CA GLY A 353 26.00 48.54 0.81
C GLY A 353 25.66 47.62 -0.37
N GLY A 354 26.08 46.36 -0.34
CA GLY A 354 25.75 45.30 -1.31
C GLY A 354 26.73 45.26 -2.48
N ALA A 355 26.60 44.20 -3.31
CA ALA A 355 27.54 43.86 -4.36
C ALA A 355 27.79 44.98 -5.37
N LYS A 356 26.77 45.75 -5.75
CA LYS A 356 26.92 46.91 -6.69
C LYS A 356 27.80 48.06 -6.11
N LYS A 357 27.82 48.23 -4.78
CA LYS A 357 28.67 49.21 -4.12
C LYS A 357 30.11 48.71 -4.05
N VAL A 358 30.25 47.42 -3.70
CA VAL A 358 31.55 46.73 -3.71
C VAL A 358 32.20 46.78 -5.09
N GLU A 359 31.44 46.51 -6.16
CA GLU A 359 31.93 46.53 -7.57
C GLU A 359 32.64 47.85 -7.92
N LYS A 360 32.16 48.96 -7.44
CA LYS A 360 32.69 50.28 -7.76
C LYS A 360 33.99 50.64 -7.03
N GLU A 361 34.28 49.94 -5.95
CA GLU A 361 35.36 50.27 -5.02
C GLU A 361 36.46 49.21 -4.96
N VAL A 362 36.22 47.99 -5.50
CA VAL A 362 37.20 46.89 -5.49
C VAL A 362 38.42 47.17 -6.38
N THR A 363 39.59 46.83 -5.88
CA THR A 363 40.85 46.80 -6.60
C THR A 363 41.04 45.44 -7.31
N ALA A 364 42.02 45.37 -8.22
CA ALA A 364 42.34 44.12 -8.95
C ALA A 364 42.69 42.97 -7.99
N GLU A 365 43.33 43.22 -6.87
CA GLU A 365 43.70 42.21 -5.86
C GLU A 365 42.47 41.71 -5.06
N GLN A 366 41.40 42.48 -4.99
CA GLN A 366 40.14 42.15 -4.28
C GLN A 366 39.10 41.48 -5.19
N LEU A 367 39.26 41.54 -6.53
CA LEU A 367 38.35 40.97 -7.50
C LEU A 367 38.01 39.48 -7.25
N PRO A 368 38.98 38.59 -6.91
CA PRO A 368 38.63 37.20 -6.61
C PRO A 368 37.64 37.07 -5.46
N ALA A 369 37.79 37.85 -4.39
CA ALA A 369 36.86 37.85 -3.26
C ALA A 369 35.48 38.43 -3.63
N TYR A 370 35.44 39.42 -4.52
CA TYR A 370 34.19 39.95 -5.06
C TYR A 370 33.45 38.92 -5.94
N TYR A 371 34.18 38.17 -6.82
CA TYR A 371 33.58 37.10 -7.60
C TYR A 371 33.04 35.94 -6.70
N MET A 372 33.71 35.65 -5.56
CA MET A 372 33.17 34.74 -4.60
C MET A 372 31.84 35.22 -4.00
N LEU A 373 31.73 36.53 -3.69
CA LEU A 373 30.46 37.09 -3.21
C LEU A 373 29.35 36.97 -4.28
N LEU A 374 29.65 37.28 -5.53
CA LEU A 374 28.68 37.15 -6.64
C LEU A 374 28.24 35.69 -6.84
N ALA A 375 29.18 34.75 -6.78
CA ALA A 375 28.89 33.33 -6.91
C ALA A 375 28.01 32.82 -5.72
N ALA A 376 28.29 33.27 -4.49
CA ALA A 376 27.48 32.92 -3.33
C ALA A 376 26.07 33.51 -3.41
N GLN A 377 25.94 34.78 -3.88
CA GLN A 377 24.62 35.38 -4.10
C GLN A 377 23.83 34.68 -5.22
N ALA A 378 24.49 34.24 -6.29
CA ALA A 378 23.85 33.46 -7.36
C ALA A 378 23.36 32.11 -6.85
N TYR A 379 24.15 31.46 -5.99
CA TYR A 379 23.75 30.22 -5.34
C TYR A 379 22.54 30.43 -4.41
N PHE A 380 22.55 31.45 -3.56
CA PHE A 380 21.39 31.79 -2.72
C PHE A 380 20.13 32.04 -3.55
N ALA A 381 20.23 32.83 -4.61
CA ALA A 381 19.10 33.11 -5.51
C ALA A 381 18.59 31.84 -6.21
N PHE A 382 19.50 30.92 -6.57
CA PHE A 382 19.14 29.62 -7.13
C PHE A 382 18.34 28.81 -6.10
N VAL A 383 18.83 28.65 -4.88
CA VAL A 383 18.16 27.87 -3.82
C VAL A 383 16.77 28.46 -3.52
N MET A 384 16.66 29.78 -3.35
CA MET A 384 15.37 30.45 -3.13
C MET A 384 14.35 30.11 -4.22
N LYS A 385 14.78 30.11 -5.49
CA LYS A 385 13.92 29.76 -6.61
C LYS A 385 13.50 28.28 -6.58
N ARG A 386 14.37 27.36 -6.07
CA ARG A 386 14.10 25.91 -5.99
C ARG A 386 13.07 25.55 -4.93
N ARG A 387 12.70 26.46 -4.04
CA ARG A 387 11.65 26.24 -3.02
C ARG A 387 10.23 26.24 -3.60
N ASP A 388 10.03 26.68 -4.85
CA ASP A 388 8.75 26.52 -5.52
C ASP A 388 8.45 25.04 -5.82
N MET A 389 7.24 24.56 -5.51
CA MET A 389 6.82 23.15 -5.69
C MET A 389 7.07 22.57 -7.08
N LYS A 390 7.00 23.40 -8.10
CA LYS A 390 7.36 23.00 -9.49
C LYS A 390 8.78 22.44 -9.57
N TYR A 391 9.74 23.11 -8.94
CA TYR A 391 11.14 22.70 -8.97
C TYR A 391 11.44 21.57 -7.99
N VAL A 392 10.75 21.51 -6.85
CA VAL A 392 10.77 20.38 -5.94
C VAL A 392 10.35 19.10 -6.67
N THR A 393 9.22 19.13 -7.35
CA THR A 393 8.73 18.01 -8.16
C THR A 393 9.68 17.64 -9.31
N SER A 394 10.23 18.63 -10.02
CA SER A 394 11.18 18.38 -11.11
C SER A 394 12.46 17.71 -10.61
N ALA A 395 13.03 18.17 -9.49
CA ALA A 395 14.22 17.58 -8.89
C ALA A 395 13.98 16.14 -8.41
N LEU A 396 12.84 15.88 -7.76
CA LEU A 396 12.45 14.52 -7.37
C LEU A 396 12.27 13.61 -8.59
N ASN A 397 11.62 14.09 -9.67
CA ASN A 397 11.50 13.30 -10.90
C ASN A 397 12.86 12.98 -11.53
N ALA A 398 13.80 13.93 -11.51
CA ALA A 398 15.16 13.72 -11.99
C ALA A 398 15.97 12.76 -11.08
N ALA A 399 15.65 12.67 -9.80
CA ALA A 399 16.30 11.77 -8.83
C ALA A 399 15.83 10.31 -8.94
N LYS A 400 14.63 10.03 -9.48
CA LYS A 400 14.08 8.67 -9.59
C LYS A 400 15.06 7.62 -10.14
N PRO A 401 15.73 7.85 -11.30
CA PRO A 401 16.68 6.86 -11.83
C PRO A 401 17.89 6.62 -10.92
N MET A 402 18.29 7.64 -10.13
CA MET A 402 19.45 7.57 -9.25
C MET A 402 19.16 6.85 -7.93
N LEU A 403 17.87 6.86 -7.50
CA LEU A 403 17.37 6.25 -6.27
C LEU A 403 16.58 4.96 -6.55
N SER A 404 16.61 4.48 -7.80
CA SER A 404 15.81 3.33 -8.22
C SER A 404 16.33 2.02 -7.63
N ALA A 405 15.39 1.22 -7.07
CA ALA A 405 15.64 -0.14 -6.60
C ALA A 405 14.54 -1.10 -7.12
N ASP A 406 14.85 -2.39 -7.11
CA ASP A 406 13.84 -3.41 -7.42
C ASP A 406 12.91 -3.59 -6.20
N VAL A 407 11.61 -3.64 -6.47
CA VAL A 407 10.60 -3.89 -5.44
C VAL A 407 10.83 -5.23 -4.70
N ASN A 408 11.48 -6.20 -5.33
CA ASN A 408 11.79 -7.50 -4.74
C ASN A 408 13.00 -7.48 -3.81
N ASP A 409 13.77 -6.40 -3.78
CA ASP A 409 14.82 -6.23 -2.79
C ASP A 409 14.27 -5.73 -1.44
N LEU A 410 13.05 -5.16 -1.45
CA LEU A 410 12.35 -4.79 -0.22
C LEU A 410 11.88 -6.03 0.54
N ASP A 411 12.11 -6.03 1.86
CA ASP A 411 11.74 -7.12 2.80
C ASP A 411 12.36 -8.49 2.45
N LYS A 412 13.52 -8.51 1.78
CA LYS A 412 14.15 -9.72 1.24
C LYS A 412 14.78 -10.62 2.29
N ASN A 413 15.25 -10.06 3.40
CA ASN A 413 15.87 -10.86 4.47
C ASN A 413 14.78 -11.50 5.34
N GLU A 414 14.55 -12.78 5.13
CA GLU A 414 13.51 -13.54 5.83
C GLU A 414 13.74 -13.65 7.35
N ASN A 415 14.98 -13.55 7.81
CA ASN A 415 15.32 -13.76 9.22
C ASN A 415 15.36 -12.46 10.05
N LEU A 416 15.20 -11.30 9.46
CA LEU A 416 15.16 -10.04 10.20
C LEU A 416 13.71 -9.67 10.53
N LEU A 417 13.44 -9.41 11.80
CA LEU A 417 12.18 -8.89 12.31
C LEU A 417 12.40 -7.50 12.90
N ASN A 418 11.76 -6.49 12.32
CA ASN A 418 11.91 -5.12 12.75
C ASN A 418 10.86 -4.74 13.82
N THR A 419 11.31 -4.07 14.88
CA THR A 419 10.48 -3.59 15.99
C THR A 419 10.76 -2.12 16.24
N PRO A 420 9.92 -1.36 16.97
CA PRO A 420 10.18 0.06 17.24
C PRO A 420 11.52 0.37 17.93
N TYR A 421 12.07 -0.58 18.69
CA TYR A 421 13.32 -0.36 19.40
C TYR A 421 14.56 -0.83 18.63
N ALA A 422 14.47 -1.97 17.92
CA ALA A 422 15.61 -2.62 17.25
C ALA A 422 15.13 -3.62 16.19
N THR A 423 16.03 -4.05 15.33
CA THR A 423 15.82 -5.18 14.41
C THR A 423 16.37 -6.45 15.07
N TYR A 424 15.64 -7.57 14.99
CA TYR A 424 16.02 -8.86 15.56
C TYR A 424 16.37 -9.88 14.47
N ASN A 425 17.54 -10.47 14.57
CA ASN A 425 17.89 -11.65 13.78
C ASN A 425 17.31 -12.90 14.45
N LEU A 426 16.25 -13.44 13.89
CA LEU A 426 15.49 -14.57 14.42
C LEU A 426 16.30 -15.86 14.56
N THR A 427 17.43 -16.01 13.82
CA THR A 427 18.33 -17.16 13.97
C THR A 427 19.03 -17.19 15.34
N LEU A 428 19.17 -16.01 15.94
CA LEU A 428 19.77 -15.83 17.27
C LEU A 428 18.72 -15.64 18.37
N GLY A 429 17.42 -15.54 17.99
CA GLY A 429 16.33 -15.26 18.91
C GLY A 429 16.43 -13.86 19.52
N LEU A 430 16.10 -13.72 20.80
CA LEU A 430 16.17 -12.44 21.52
C LEU A 430 17.62 -11.89 21.63
N ALA A 431 18.64 -12.74 21.55
CA ALA A 431 20.04 -12.31 21.51
C ALA A 431 20.45 -11.72 20.15
N GLY A 432 19.58 -11.78 19.15
CA GLY A 432 19.82 -11.27 17.80
C GLY A 432 19.49 -9.79 17.62
N GLU A 433 19.39 -9.02 18.70
CA GLU A 433 19.15 -7.58 18.67
C GLU A 433 20.26 -6.83 17.94
N GLN A 434 19.86 -6.00 16.98
CA GLN A 434 20.77 -5.13 16.22
C GLN A 434 20.07 -3.79 15.91
N PRO A 435 20.83 -2.69 15.73
CA PRO A 435 20.25 -1.40 15.36
C PRO A 435 19.56 -1.48 14.00
N HIS A 436 18.59 -0.58 13.76
CA HIS A 436 17.99 -0.41 12.44
C HIS A 436 19.04 0.00 11.41
N ASP A 437 19.00 -0.61 10.23
CA ASP A 437 19.87 -0.28 9.12
C ASP A 437 19.05 -0.06 7.84
N PRO A 438 19.10 1.13 7.20
CA PRO A 438 18.38 1.40 5.97
C PRO A 438 18.72 0.41 4.85
N ARG A 439 19.92 -0.20 4.87
CA ARG A 439 20.36 -1.19 3.88
C ARG A 439 19.62 -2.53 3.98
N ASP A 440 18.95 -2.80 5.10
CA ASP A 440 18.11 -3.99 5.26
C ASP A 440 16.81 -3.89 4.44
N LEU A 441 16.48 -2.71 3.93
CA LEU A 441 15.33 -2.42 3.06
C LEU A 441 14.00 -2.95 3.63
N ILE A 442 13.82 -2.89 4.95
CA ILE A 442 12.64 -3.39 5.64
C ILE A 442 11.52 -2.34 5.58
N THR A 443 10.33 -2.74 5.08
CA THR A 443 9.14 -1.88 4.97
C THR A 443 8.07 -2.22 6.00
N LYS A 444 8.35 -3.14 6.92
CA LYS A 444 7.42 -3.64 7.92
C LYS A 444 8.00 -3.48 9.31
N ILE A 445 7.11 -3.31 10.28
CA ILE A 445 7.48 -3.13 11.69
C ILE A 445 6.40 -3.74 12.59
N THR A 446 6.81 -4.30 13.74
CA THR A 446 5.87 -4.76 14.76
C THR A 446 5.28 -3.57 15.52
N GLU A 447 4.13 -3.77 16.19
CA GLU A 447 3.47 -2.69 16.94
C GLU A 447 4.15 -2.42 18.31
N CYS A 448 4.97 -3.35 18.80
CA CYS A 448 5.68 -3.24 20.07
C CYS A 448 7.06 -3.90 19.97
N SER A 449 7.91 -3.63 20.95
CA SER A 449 9.22 -4.27 21.11
C SER A 449 9.17 -5.43 22.11
N PRO A 450 10.08 -6.42 22.03
CA PRO A 450 10.11 -7.53 22.97
C PRO A 450 10.38 -7.06 24.40
N SER A 451 9.70 -7.67 25.39
CA SER A 451 9.96 -7.47 26.81
C SER A 451 9.55 -8.71 27.63
N GLU A 452 9.85 -8.74 28.92
CA GLU A 452 9.36 -9.75 29.85
C GLU A 452 8.05 -9.28 30.57
N ASP A 453 7.63 -8.04 30.35
CA ASP A 453 6.47 -7.47 31.01
C ASP A 453 5.19 -8.15 30.55
N GLY A 454 4.38 -8.62 31.51
CA GLY A 454 3.14 -9.32 31.22
C GLY A 454 3.28 -10.78 30.81
N LYS A 455 4.45 -11.39 30.97
CA LYS A 455 4.70 -12.81 30.62
C LYS A 455 3.67 -13.75 31.26
N GLN A 456 3.40 -13.60 32.54
CA GLN A 456 2.42 -14.43 33.24
C GLN A 456 1.01 -14.24 32.68
N ILE A 457 0.63 -13.03 32.29
CA ILE A 457 -0.67 -12.74 31.65
C ILE A 457 -0.81 -13.53 30.35
N TRP A 458 0.27 -13.58 29.55
CA TRP A 458 0.26 -14.34 28.31
C TRP A 458 0.25 -15.84 28.53
N GLU A 459 1.04 -16.34 29.46
CA GLU A 459 1.07 -17.77 29.84
C GLU A 459 -0.30 -18.24 30.34
N ASP A 460 -0.97 -17.45 31.19
CA ASP A 460 -2.33 -17.77 31.70
C ASP A 460 -3.35 -17.78 30.55
N ALA A 461 -3.23 -16.83 29.58
CA ALA A 461 -4.07 -16.80 28.40
C ALA A 461 -3.87 -18.05 27.51
N LEU A 462 -2.62 -18.49 27.30
CA LEU A 462 -2.32 -19.72 26.56
C LEU A 462 -2.90 -20.96 27.24
N GLN A 463 -2.77 -21.07 28.58
CA GLN A 463 -3.37 -22.16 29.36
C GLN A 463 -4.90 -22.18 29.18
N LEU A 464 -5.53 -21.01 29.16
CA LEU A 464 -6.96 -20.89 28.92
C LEU A 464 -7.36 -21.31 27.51
N PHE A 465 -6.74 -20.77 26.49
CA PHE A 465 -7.09 -21.02 25.08
C PHE A 465 -6.89 -22.47 24.65
N PHE A 466 -5.83 -23.11 25.15
CA PHE A 466 -5.43 -24.47 24.77
C PHE A 466 -5.72 -25.53 25.87
N CYS A 467 -6.55 -25.19 26.86
CA CYS A 467 -6.97 -26.10 27.93
C CYS A 467 -5.80 -26.76 28.69
N GLY A 468 -4.66 -26.08 28.80
CA GLY A 468 -3.47 -26.60 29.48
C GLY A 468 -2.67 -27.64 28.70
N ASP A 469 -2.97 -27.89 27.45
CA ASP A 469 -2.21 -28.83 26.59
C ASP A 469 -0.84 -28.24 26.21
N ALA A 470 0.20 -28.64 26.92
CA ALA A 470 1.55 -28.16 26.77
C ALA A 470 2.15 -28.49 25.39
N ASP A 471 1.82 -29.65 24.81
CA ASP A 471 2.31 -30.05 23.48
C ASP A 471 1.69 -29.16 22.41
N LEU A 472 0.39 -28.87 22.53
CA LEU A 472 -0.32 -27.98 21.63
C LEU A 472 0.19 -26.54 21.76
N ILE A 473 0.42 -26.02 22.96
CA ILE A 473 0.98 -24.69 23.20
C ILE A 473 2.36 -24.56 22.56
N ASN A 474 3.25 -25.56 22.76
CA ASN A 474 4.59 -25.53 22.15
C ASN A 474 4.52 -25.63 20.62
N TYR A 475 3.63 -26.45 20.08
CA TYR A 475 3.40 -26.55 18.63
C TYR A 475 2.91 -25.21 18.05
N VAL A 476 1.92 -24.58 18.67
CA VAL A 476 1.37 -23.30 18.25
C VAL A 476 2.43 -22.20 18.35
N GLN A 477 3.31 -22.22 19.37
CA GLN A 477 4.45 -21.30 19.47
C GLN A 477 5.35 -21.39 18.25
N MET A 478 5.68 -22.61 17.81
CA MET A 478 6.53 -22.81 16.63
C MET A 478 5.80 -22.36 15.35
N VAL A 479 4.49 -22.62 15.21
CA VAL A 479 3.68 -22.18 14.07
C VAL A 479 3.64 -20.65 13.99
N VAL A 480 3.37 -19.97 15.10
CA VAL A 480 3.37 -18.50 15.17
C VAL A 480 4.77 -17.93 14.97
N GLY A 481 5.80 -18.60 15.50
CA GLY A 481 7.19 -18.25 15.27
C GLY A 481 7.56 -18.32 13.78
N MET A 482 7.15 -19.37 13.07
CA MET A 482 7.32 -19.45 11.62
C MET A 482 6.57 -18.34 10.88
N ALA A 483 5.41 -17.92 11.40
CA ALA A 483 4.69 -16.77 10.85
C ALA A 483 5.42 -15.42 11.09
N ALA A 484 6.44 -15.37 11.94
CA ALA A 484 7.32 -14.20 12.07
C ALA A 484 8.50 -14.22 11.08
N ILE A 485 8.75 -15.35 10.40
CA ILE A 485 9.84 -15.50 9.42
C ILE A 485 9.29 -15.13 8.03
N GLY A 486 10.05 -14.35 7.28
CA GLY A 486 9.63 -13.83 5.96
C GLY A 486 9.76 -14.84 4.81
N LYS A 487 9.48 -16.13 5.05
CA LYS A 487 9.53 -17.19 4.04
C LYS A 487 8.61 -18.35 4.38
N VAL A 488 8.00 -18.91 3.36
CA VAL A 488 7.18 -20.12 3.49
C VAL A 488 8.09 -21.34 3.52
N TYR A 489 8.19 -22.00 4.67
CA TYR A 489 8.90 -23.28 4.85
C TYR A 489 7.96 -24.48 4.82
N GLN A 490 6.72 -24.25 5.24
CA GLN A 490 5.66 -25.26 5.22
C GLN A 490 4.46 -24.69 4.46
N GLU A 491 4.09 -25.34 3.40
CA GLU A 491 2.99 -24.91 2.51
C GLU A 491 1.62 -25.20 3.14
N HIS A 492 1.36 -24.66 4.34
CA HIS A 492 0.17 -24.96 5.12
C HIS A 492 -0.84 -23.82 5.14
N LEU A 493 -2.12 -24.17 5.09
CA LEU A 493 -3.23 -23.36 5.58
C LEU A 493 -3.54 -23.82 7.01
N ILE A 494 -3.34 -22.93 7.96
CA ILE A 494 -3.69 -23.17 9.36
C ILE A 494 -5.17 -22.86 9.56
N ILE A 495 -5.96 -23.85 9.94
CA ILE A 495 -7.38 -23.69 10.24
C ILE A 495 -7.57 -23.75 11.77
N ALA A 496 -7.81 -22.61 12.40
CA ALA A 496 -8.17 -22.52 13.79
C ALA A 496 -9.68 -22.75 13.93
N TYR A 497 -10.06 -23.91 14.46
CA TYR A 497 -11.44 -24.39 14.48
C TYR A 497 -11.99 -24.52 15.89
N GLY A 498 -13.27 -24.17 16.08
CA GLY A 498 -13.98 -24.37 17.33
C GLY A 498 -15.35 -23.68 17.37
N GLY A 499 -16.26 -24.17 18.19
CA GLY A 499 -17.68 -23.84 18.19
C GLY A 499 -18.13 -22.49 18.75
N GLY A 500 -17.21 -21.51 18.93
CA GLY A 500 -17.50 -20.20 19.51
C GLY A 500 -17.10 -20.09 20.99
N ALA A 501 -16.94 -18.87 21.49
CA ALA A 501 -16.54 -18.56 22.87
C ALA A 501 -15.33 -19.36 23.39
N ASN A 502 -14.31 -19.54 22.53
CA ASN A 502 -13.15 -20.41 22.79
C ASN A 502 -11.79 -19.67 22.61
N GLY A 503 -11.81 -18.35 22.38
CA GLY A 503 -10.62 -17.51 22.32
C GLY A 503 -9.85 -17.53 21.00
N LYS A 504 -10.27 -18.30 19.96
CA LYS A 504 -9.53 -18.38 18.69
C LYS A 504 -9.33 -17.03 17.99
N SER A 505 -10.40 -16.22 17.90
CA SER A 505 -10.31 -14.88 17.31
C SER A 505 -9.48 -13.92 18.17
N THR A 506 -9.62 -13.99 19.49
CA THR A 506 -8.81 -13.23 20.44
C THR A 506 -7.33 -13.56 20.27
N PHE A 507 -6.97 -14.84 20.26
CA PHE A 507 -5.58 -15.30 20.08
C PHE A 507 -4.98 -14.76 18.79
N TRP A 508 -5.60 -15.04 17.63
CA TRP A 508 -5.03 -14.66 16.32
C TRP A 508 -5.04 -13.15 16.09
N ASN A 509 -6.06 -12.42 16.57
CA ASN A 509 -6.07 -10.96 16.47
C ASN A 509 -5.01 -10.32 17.37
N THR A 510 -4.71 -10.88 18.54
CA THR A 510 -3.62 -10.42 19.42
C THR A 510 -2.27 -10.62 18.73
N ILE A 511 -2.00 -11.82 18.17
CA ILE A 511 -0.78 -12.08 17.39
C ILE A 511 -0.66 -11.12 16.19
N SER A 512 -1.76 -10.92 15.47
CA SER A 512 -1.82 -9.99 14.34
C SER A 512 -1.46 -8.55 14.74
N ARG A 513 -2.00 -8.09 15.86
CA ARG A 513 -1.72 -6.75 16.39
C ARG A 513 -0.27 -6.60 16.82
N VAL A 514 0.27 -7.57 17.54
CA VAL A 514 1.69 -7.57 17.96
C VAL A 514 2.64 -7.54 16.77
N LEU A 515 2.34 -8.33 15.71
CA LEU A 515 3.14 -8.34 14.49
C LEU A 515 2.98 -7.04 13.64
N GLY A 516 2.05 -6.16 13.98
CA GLY A 516 1.89 -4.86 13.37
C GLY A 516 1.76 -4.94 11.84
N THR A 517 2.58 -4.18 11.11
CA THR A 517 2.54 -4.14 9.65
C THR A 517 3.00 -5.42 8.96
N TYR A 518 3.61 -6.38 9.66
CA TYR A 518 3.89 -7.73 9.14
C TYR A 518 2.63 -8.58 9.00
N SER A 519 1.54 -8.22 9.69
CA SER A 519 0.27 -8.90 9.57
C SER A 519 -0.64 -8.25 8.52
N GLY A 520 -1.56 -9.03 7.95
CA GLY A 520 -2.58 -8.57 7.03
C GLY A 520 -3.85 -9.39 7.11
N LYS A 521 -4.92 -8.89 6.53
CA LYS A 521 -6.22 -9.56 6.47
C LYS A 521 -6.53 -9.92 5.02
N LEU A 522 -7.21 -11.05 4.85
CA LEU A 522 -7.75 -11.50 3.58
C LEU A 522 -9.23 -11.85 3.80
N SER A 523 -10.09 -11.48 2.86
CA SER A 523 -11.48 -11.95 2.94
C SER A 523 -11.54 -13.46 2.81
N ALA A 524 -12.29 -14.13 3.71
CA ALA A 524 -12.49 -15.58 3.63
C ALA A 524 -13.14 -16.02 2.31
N GLU A 525 -13.96 -15.16 1.68
CA GLU A 525 -14.54 -15.41 0.37
C GLU A 525 -13.48 -15.66 -0.71
N THR A 526 -12.32 -14.99 -0.62
CA THR A 526 -11.19 -15.20 -1.54
C THR A 526 -10.71 -16.65 -1.54
N LEU A 527 -10.85 -17.34 -0.41
CA LEU A 527 -10.49 -18.75 -0.26
C LEU A 527 -11.62 -19.70 -0.72
N THR A 528 -12.78 -19.22 -1.19
CA THR A 528 -13.94 -20.03 -1.55
C THR A 528 -14.16 -20.13 -3.05
N VAL A 529 -14.84 -21.21 -3.46
CA VAL A 529 -15.28 -21.37 -4.86
C VAL A 529 -16.44 -20.41 -5.11
N GLY A 530 -16.31 -19.61 -6.18
CA GLY A 530 -17.37 -18.67 -6.59
C GLY A 530 -17.13 -17.22 -6.18
N CYS A 531 -15.98 -16.89 -5.62
CA CYS A 531 -15.56 -15.50 -5.42
C CYS A 531 -15.58 -14.76 -6.77
N LYS A 532 -16.43 -13.74 -6.87
CA LYS A 532 -16.60 -12.92 -8.09
C LYS A 532 -15.79 -11.62 -8.07
N ARG A 533 -15.14 -11.31 -6.92
CA ARG A 533 -14.39 -10.07 -6.76
C ARG A 533 -13.05 -10.12 -7.51
N ASN A 534 -12.59 -8.94 -7.95
CA ASN A 534 -11.21 -8.81 -8.40
C ASN A 534 -10.27 -8.86 -7.18
N VAL A 535 -9.59 -9.98 -7.03
CA VAL A 535 -8.67 -10.21 -5.88
C VAL A 535 -7.25 -9.68 -6.12
N LYS A 536 -6.91 -9.18 -7.30
CA LYS A 536 -5.55 -8.72 -7.63
C LYS A 536 -5.04 -7.59 -6.71
N PRO A 537 -5.83 -6.56 -6.35
CA PRO A 537 -5.40 -5.54 -5.40
C PRO A 537 -5.14 -6.11 -4.00
N GLU A 538 -6.02 -7.02 -3.51
CA GLU A 538 -5.81 -7.71 -2.23
C GLU A 538 -4.49 -8.52 -2.25
N MET A 539 -4.15 -9.15 -3.37
CA MET A 539 -2.88 -9.87 -3.52
C MET A 539 -1.66 -8.94 -3.45
N ALA A 540 -1.76 -7.70 -3.93
CA ALA A 540 -0.67 -6.74 -3.85
C ALA A 540 -0.35 -6.33 -2.40
N GLU A 541 -1.35 -6.32 -1.51
CA GLU A 541 -1.18 -6.03 -0.09
C GLU A 541 -0.48 -7.17 0.69
N LEU A 542 -0.37 -8.36 0.09
CA LEU A 542 0.28 -9.51 0.75
C LEU A 542 1.80 -9.46 0.67
N LYS A 543 2.39 -8.62 -0.19
CA LYS A 543 3.84 -8.52 -0.32
C LYS A 543 4.49 -8.07 0.98
N GLY A 544 5.51 -8.82 1.43
CA GLY A 544 6.23 -8.56 2.67
C GLY A 544 5.45 -8.90 3.95
N LYS A 545 4.17 -9.28 3.83
CA LYS A 545 3.40 -9.79 4.98
C LYS A 545 3.92 -11.16 5.39
N ARG A 546 3.88 -11.44 6.70
CA ARG A 546 4.35 -12.69 7.31
C ARG A 546 3.22 -13.50 7.94
N LEU A 547 2.13 -12.84 8.34
CA LEU A 547 0.91 -13.46 8.82
C LEU A 547 -0.28 -12.90 8.05
N ILE A 548 -1.08 -13.77 7.43
CA ILE A 548 -2.33 -13.39 6.79
C ILE A 548 -3.47 -14.11 7.47
N ILE A 549 -4.47 -13.36 7.91
CA ILE A 549 -5.65 -13.89 8.59
C ILE A 549 -6.87 -13.74 7.68
N ALA A 550 -7.52 -14.87 7.41
CA ALA A 550 -8.88 -14.92 6.88
C ALA A 550 -9.84 -15.30 8.02
N SER A 551 -10.98 -14.62 8.11
CA SER A 551 -11.91 -14.83 9.21
C SER A 551 -13.30 -15.17 8.70
N GLU A 552 -13.93 -16.09 9.42
CA GLU A 552 -15.34 -16.48 9.33
C GLU A 552 -15.80 -16.94 7.94
N MET A 553 -15.91 -18.26 7.80
CA MET A 553 -16.61 -18.87 6.66
C MET A 553 -18.01 -19.26 7.07
N GLU A 554 -18.97 -19.03 6.19
CA GLU A 554 -20.33 -19.54 6.36
C GLU A 554 -20.35 -21.07 6.25
N GLU A 555 -21.36 -21.67 6.87
CA GLU A 555 -21.56 -23.13 6.81
C GLU A 555 -21.76 -23.61 5.38
N GLY A 556 -21.14 -24.73 5.04
CA GLY A 556 -21.25 -25.34 3.72
C GLY A 556 -20.41 -24.70 2.61
N MET A 557 -19.68 -23.65 2.89
CA MET A 557 -18.74 -23.05 1.91
C MET A 557 -17.69 -24.05 1.46
N ARG A 558 -17.33 -23.99 0.18
CA ARG A 558 -16.35 -24.88 -0.44
C ARG A 558 -15.02 -24.17 -0.67
N LEU A 559 -13.94 -24.76 -0.22
CA LEU A 559 -12.59 -24.22 -0.37
C LEU A 559 -12.15 -24.22 -1.86
N ASN A 560 -11.60 -23.09 -2.31
CA ASN A 560 -10.93 -22.98 -3.60
C ASN A 560 -9.50 -23.50 -3.48
N THR A 561 -9.31 -24.78 -3.79
CA THR A 561 -8.02 -25.47 -3.61
C THR A 561 -6.90 -24.88 -4.47
N ALA A 562 -7.22 -24.27 -5.63
CA ALA A 562 -6.23 -23.63 -6.49
C ALA A 562 -5.68 -22.33 -5.83
N VAL A 563 -6.57 -21.49 -5.29
CA VAL A 563 -6.18 -20.26 -4.58
C VAL A 563 -5.40 -20.58 -3.31
N VAL A 564 -5.84 -21.57 -2.54
CA VAL A 564 -5.12 -22.00 -1.33
C VAL A 564 -3.72 -22.51 -1.68
N LYS A 565 -3.59 -23.36 -2.71
CA LYS A 565 -2.30 -23.85 -3.18
C LYS A 565 -1.38 -22.69 -3.60
N GLN A 566 -1.92 -21.71 -4.30
CA GLN A 566 -1.16 -20.52 -4.73
C GLN A 566 -0.70 -19.68 -3.55
N LEU A 567 -1.58 -19.38 -2.58
CA LEU A 567 -1.26 -18.51 -1.43
C LEU A 567 -0.33 -19.16 -0.41
N CYS A 568 -0.35 -20.49 -0.30
CA CYS A 568 0.52 -21.23 0.62
C CYS A 568 1.82 -21.72 -0.06
N SER A 569 2.02 -21.46 -1.37
CA SER A 569 3.17 -21.99 -2.11
C SER A 569 4.39 -21.05 -2.06
N THR A 570 5.49 -21.55 -2.57
CA THR A 570 6.71 -20.78 -2.84
C THR A 570 6.78 -20.30 -4.30
N ASP A 571 5.70 -20.44 -5.06
CA ASP A 571 5.60 -20.01 -6.46
C ASP A 571 5.34 -18.49 -6.51
N GLU A 572 5.79 -17.85 -7.60
CA GLU A 572 5.52 -16.43 -7.84
C GLU A 572 4.01 -16.17 -7.99
N VAL A 573 3.53 -15.16 -7.29
CA VAL A 573 2.17 -14.63 -7.39
C VAL A 573 2.21 -13.31 -8.16
N PHE A 574 1.31 -13.17 -9.14
CA PHE A 574 1.12 -11.93 -9.87
C PHE A 574 0.16 -11.01 -9.10
N ALA A 575 0.57 -9.77 -8.90
CA ALA A 575 -0.19 -8.77 -8.18
C ALA A 575 -0.15 -7.42 -8.89
N GLU A 576 -1.17 -6.61 -8.67
CA GLU A 576 -1.32 -5.32 -9.30
C GLU A 576 -1.97 -4.35 -8.30
N LYS A 577 -1.25 -3.28 -7.96
CA LYS A 577 -1.84 -2.15 -7.23
C LYS A 577 -2.62 -1.28 -8.21
N LYS A 578 -3.73 -0.72 -7.76
CA LYS A 578 -4.54 0.20 -8.58
C LYS A 578 -3.64 1.35 -9.09
N TYR A 579 -3.60 1.56 -10.41
CA TYR A 579 -2.81 2.60 -11.09
C TYR A 579 -1.27 2.51 -10.93
N LYS A 580 -0.74 1.33 -10.65
CA LYS A 580 0.70 1.08 -10.58
C LYS A 580 1.08 -0.07 -11.53
N ASP A 581 2.34 -0.15 -11.89
CA ASP A 581 2.85 -1.25 -12.68
C ASP A 581 2.64 -2.59 -11.96
N PRO A 582 2.15 -3.63 -12.68
CA PRO A 582 2.01 -4.96 -12.12
C PRO A 582 3.39 -5.53 -11.75
N PHE A 583 3.44 -6.30 -10.68
CA PHE A 583 4.66 -6.93 -10.19
C PHE A 583 4.41 -8.38 -9.78
N LYS A 584 5.49 -9.12 -9.61
CA LYS A 584 5.46 -10.49 -9.08
C LYS A 584 6.18 -10.52 -7.75
N PHE A 585 5.70 -11.35 -6.85
CA PHE A 585 6.38 -11.62 -5.58
C PHE A 585 6.19 -13.07 -5.17
N ILE A 586 7.11 -13.58 -4.34
CA ILE A 586 6.98 -14.89 -3.71
C ILE A 586 6.28 -14.69 -2.37
N PRO A 587 5.22 -15.48 -2.05
CA PRO A 587 4.58 -15.42 -0.74
C PRO A 587 5.58 -15.63 0.41
N SER A 588 5.48 -14.78 1.43
CA SER A 588 6.35 -14.81 2.62
C SER A 588 5.55 -15.05 3.90
N HIS A 589 4.26 -15.39 3.78
CA HIS A 589 3.33 -15.42 4.89
C HIS A 589 2.83 -16.83 5.23
N THR A 590 2.52 -17.01 6.50
CA THR A 590 1.67 -18.10 6.99
C THR A 590 0.20 -17.67 6.85
N LEU A 591 -0.60 -18.49 6.17
CA LEU A 591 -2.03 -18.24 5.97
C LEU A 591 -2.83 -18.93 7.08
N VAL A 592 -3.66 -18.18 7.77
CA VAL A 592 -4.51 -18.64 8.86
C VAL A 592 -5.97 -18.36 8.51
N LEU A 593 -6.82 -19.36 8.72
CA LEU A 593 -8.27 -19.23 8.68
C LEU A 593 -8.82 -19.57 10.06
N TYR A 594 -9.43 -18.63 10.78
CA TYR A 594 -10.19 -18.99 11.95
C TYR A 594 -11.69 -19.02 11.64
N THR A 595 -12.34 -20.12 12.00
CA THR A 595 -13.74 -20.35 11.65
C THR A 595 -14.48 -21.22 12.65
N ASN A 596 -15.80 -21.08 12.71
CA ASN A 596 -16.70 -21.99 13.43
C ASN A 596 -17.15 -23.18 12.57
N HIS A 597 -16.98 -23.08 11.25
CA HIS A 597 -17.41 -24.08 10.29
C HIS A 597 -16.24 -24.47 9.40
N LEU A 598 -15.91 -25.75 9.39
CA LEU A 598 -14.87 -26.27 8.50
C LEU A 598 -15.35 -26.21 7.04
N PRO A 599 -14.58 -25.61 6.12
CA PRO A 599 -14.97 -25.54 4.72
C PRO A 599 -14.97 -26.92 4.05
N ARG A 600 -15.87 -27.14 3.11
CA ARG A 600 -15.89 -28.42 2.37
C ARG A 600 -14.68 -28.49 1.43
N VAL A 601 -14.00 -29.64 1.44
CA VAL A 601 -12.83 -29.95 0.62
C VAL A 601 -13.11 -31.21 -0.20
N SER A 602 -12.55 -31.32 -1.40
CA SER A 602 -12.67 -32.56 -2.18
C SER A 602 -11.88 -33.67 -1.50
N ALA A 603 -12.53 -34.76 -1.16
CA ALA A 603 -11.91 -35.94 -0.51
C ALA A 603 -10.71 -36.50 -1.28
N ASN A 604 -10.68 -36.34 -2.60
CA ASN A 604 -9.68 -36.90 -3.52
C ASN A 604 -8.52 -35.95 -3.88
N ASP A 605 -8.36 -34.82 -3.19
CA ASP A 605 -7.26 -33.87 -3.43
C ASP A 605 -6.19 -33.98 -2.33
N ASP A 606 -5.37 -35.03 -2.39
CA ASP A 606 -4.27 -35.24 -1.44
C ASP A 606 -3.28 -34.05 -1.43
N GLY A 607 -3.12 -33.35 -2.57
CA GLY A 607 -2.31 -32.15 -2.64
C GLY A 607 -2.84 -31.01 -1.79
N THR A 608 -4.15 -30.90 -1.60
CA THR A 608 -4.77 -29.94 -0.67
C THR A 608 -4.71 -30.48 0.76
N TRP A 609 -5.06 -31.73 1.01
CA TRP A 609 -5.10 -32.30 2.35
C TRP A 609 -3.77 -32.22 3.09
N ARG A 610 -2.64 -32.42 2.41
CA ARG A 610 -1.32 -32.26 3.02
C ARG A 610 -1.00 -30.83 3.47
N ARG A 611 -1.77 -29.83 2.99
CA ARG A 611 -1.60 -28.43 3.34
C ARG A 611 -2.52 -27.95 4.46
N LEU A 612 -3.54 -28.74 4.81
CA LEU A 612 -4.52 -28.34 5.82
C LEU A 612 -4.08 -28.79 7.21
N ILE A 613 -3.85 -27.85 8.08
CA ILE A 613 -3.55 -28.08 9.50
C ILE A 613 -4.71 -27.55 10.31
N VAL A 614 -5.37 -28.41 11.08
CA VAL A 614 -6.51 -28.03 11.93
C VAL A 614 -6.04 -27.92 13.37
N ILE A 615 -6.04 -26.72 13.92
CA ILE A 615 -5.73 -26.44 15.33
C ILE A 615 -7.07 -26.34 16.08
N PRO A 616 -7.41 -27.30 16.97
CA PRO A 616 -8.65 -27.27 17.70
C PRO A 616 -8.58 -26.27 18.87
N PHE A 617 -9.61 -25.41 18.96
CA PHE A 617 -9.84 -24.52 20.10
C PHE A 617 -11.03 -25.06 20.91
N ASN A 618 -10.75 -25.91 21.89
CA ASN A 618 -11.74 -26.62 22.68
C ASN A 618 -12.11 -25.92 23.99
N ALA A 619 -11.53 -24.76 24.29
CA ALA A 619 -11.86 -23.97 25.45
C ALA A 619 -13.33 -23.52 25.39
N HIS A 620 -13.96 -23.43 26.58
CA HIS A 620 -15.29 -22.86 26.74
C HIS A 620 -15.20 -21.70 27.73
N ILE A 621 -15.09 -20.50 27.18
CA ILE A 621 -14.83 -19.25 27.94
C ILE A 621 -16.17 -18.66 28.32
N THR A 622 -16.50 -18.64 29.63
CA THR A 622 -17.77 -18.15 30.18
C THR A 622 -17.58 -17.49 31.54
N GLY A 623 -18.51 -16.66 31.96
CA GLY A 623 -18.51 -16.03 33.27
C GLY A 623 -17.35 -15.07 33.48
N SER A 624 -16.58 -15.26 34.56
CA SER A 624 -15.45 -14.38 34.92
C SER A 624 -14.26 -14.47 33.95
N SER A 625 -14.19 -15.54 33.15
CA SER A 625 -13.16 -15.71 32.14
C SER A 625 -13.49 -14.99 30.81
N ASP A 626 -14.71 -14.50 30.62
CA ASP A 626 -15.15 -13.72 29.46
C ASP A 626 -14.79 -12.25 29.66
N ILE A 627 -13.54 -11.91 29.39
CA ILE A 627 -13.02 -10.54 29.49
C ILE A 627 -13.36 -9.78 28.17
N LYS A 628 -14.09 -8.67 28.29
CA LYS A 628 -14.40 -7.82 27.15
C LYS A 628 -13.15 -7.12 26.61
N ASN A 629 -13.06 -6.97 25.29
CA ASN A 629 -11.90 -6.40 24.62
C ASN A 629 -10.56 -7.07 25.01
N TYR A 630 -10.60 -8.40 25.19
CA TYR A 630 -9.45 -9.14 25.73
C TYR A 630 -8.21 -9.04 24.80
N THR A 631 -8.40 -8.85 23.50
CA THR A 631 -7.31 -8.57 22.55
C THR A 631 -6.55 -7.28 22.92
N ASP A 632 -7.27 -6.20 23.22
CA ASP A 632 -6.67 -4.93 23.63
C ASP A 632 -5.97 -5.07 24.98
N TYR A 633 -6.61 -5.72 25.95
CA TYR A 633 -6.02 -5.98 27.25
C TYR A 633 -4.70 -6.78 27.15
N LEU A 634 -4.67 -7.86 26.37
CA LEU A 634 -3.46 -8.67 26.16
C LEU A 634 -2.35 -7.85 25.48
N PHE A 635 -2.71 -7.07 24.49
CA PHE A 635 -1.72 -6.22 23.80
C PHE A 635 -1.13 -5.14 24.74
N GLU A 636 -1.97 -4.41 25.47
CA GLU A 636 -1.55 -3.32 26.35
C GLU A 636 -0.74 -3.80 27.56
N ASN A 637 -1.03 -5.00 28.08
CA ASN A 637 -0.41 -5.51 29.31
C ASN A 637 0.62 -6.61 29.09
N ALA A 638 0.70 -7.18 27.89
CA ALA A 638 1.61 -8.30 27.60
C ALA A 638 2.18 -8.28 26.18
N GLY A 639 1.97 -7.21 25.39
CA GLY A 639 2.38 -7.16 23.99
C GLY A 639 3.86 -7.48 23.76
N GLY A 640 4.74 -6.91 24.57
CA GLY A 640 6.17 -7.20 24.52
C GLY A 640 6.53 -8.64 24.86
N ALA A 641 5.88 -9.23 25.87
CA ALA A 641 6.08 -10.63 26.23
C ALA A 641 5.56 -11.59 25.14
N ILE A 642 4.44 -11.22 24.49
CA ILE A 642 3.91 -11.97 23.34
C ILE A 642 4.91 -11.94 22.19
N LEU A 643 5.50 -10.78 21.88
CA LEU A 643 6.52 -10.69 20.85
C LEU A 643 7.78 -11.48 21.20
N SER A 644 8.24 -11.44 22.45
CA SER A 644 9.33 -12.29 22.94
C SER A 644 9.02 -13.77 22.73
N TRP A 645 7.81 -14.21 23.06
CA TRP A 645 7.35 -15.59 22.86
C TRP A 645 7.31 -15.99 21.37
N ILE A 646 6.95 -15.05 20.48
CA ILE A 646 6.97 -15.25 19.02
C ILE A 646 8.41 -15.41 18.52
N ILE A 647 9.32 -14.55 18.94
CA ILE A 647 10.75 -14.60 18.55
C ILE A 647 11.40 -15.91 19.03
N GLU A 648 11.13 -16.33 20.26
CA GLU A 648 11.58 -17.63 20.78
C GLU A 648 10.97 -18.81 19.98
N GLY A 649 9.70 -18.70 19.58
CA GLY A 649 9.05 -19.68 18.73
C GLY A 649 9.70 -19.78 17.35
N ALA A 650 10.09 -18.66 16.77
CA ALA A 650 10.84 -18.61 15.50
C ALA A 650 12.19 -19.32 15.63
N LYS A 651 12.94 -19.00 16.70
CA LYS A 651 14.21 -19.68 16.97
C LYS A 651 14.06 -21.18 17.16
N LYS A 652 13.05 -21.61 17.93
CA LYS A 652 12.74 -23.06 18.11
C LYS A 652 12.47 -23.74 16.76
N ALA A 653 11.69 -23.09 15.88
CA ALA A 653 11.38 -23.65 14.57
C ALA A 653 12.63 -23.75 13.67
N ILE A 654 13.50 -22.72 13.69
CA ILE A 654 14.78 -22.72 12.97
C ILE A 654 15.69 -23.82 13.47
N ASP A 655 15.89 -23.92 14.79
CA ASP A 655 16.75 -24.93 15.43
C ASP A 655 16.26 -26.37 15.15
N ALA A 656 14.95 -26.56 15.02
CA ALA A 656 14.32 -27.83 14.62
C ALA A 656 14.39 -28.11 13.10
N GLY A 657 15.03 -27.23 12.31
CA GLY A 657 15.06 -27.32 10.85
C GLY A 657 13.68 -27.29 10.23
N PHE A 658 12.79 -26.48 10.81
CA PHE A 658 11.37 -26.28 10.40
C PHE A 658 10.51 -27.57 10.47
N LYS A 659 10.96 -28.57 11.24
CA LYS A 659 10.21 -29.79 11.50
C LYS A 659 9.37 -29.59 12.77
N THR A 660 8.06 -29.48 12.59
CA THR A 660 7.09 -29.31 13.67
C THR A 660 6.27 -30.58 13.81
N PRO A 661 6.62 -31.48 14.73
CA PRO A 661 5.84 -32.71 14.95
C PRO A 661 4.42 -32.35 15.38
N LEU A 662 3.43 -32.95 14.70
CA LEU A 662 2.02 -32.69 14.99
C LEU A 662 1.63 -33.26 16.35
N PRO A 663 1.06 -32.48 17.29
CA PRO A 663 0.41 -33.03 18.48
C PRO A 663 -0.73 -33.97 18.12
N LYS A 664 -1.03 -34.90 19.02
CA LYS A 664 -2.09 -35.89 18.77
C LYS A 664 -3.44 -35.22 18.52
N CYS A 665 -3.81 -34.19 19.29
CA CYS A 665 -5.05 -33.46 19.11
C CYS A 665 -5.18 -32.80 17.74
N VAL A 666 -4.08 -32.31 17.14
CA VAL A 666 -4.05 -31.74 15.80
C VAL A 666 -4.20 -32.84 14.75
N SER A 667 -3.47 -33.95 14.90
CA SER A 667 -3.59 -35.13 14.03
C SER A 667 -5.02 -35.69 14.01
N ASP A 668 -5.61 -35.86 15.20
CA ASP A 668 -6.97 -36.38 15.37
C ASP A 668 -8.01 -35.41 14.73
N ALA A 669 -7.81 -34.08 14.88
CA ALA A 669 -8.68 -33.07 14.25
C ALA A 669 -8.60 -33.10 12.72
N ILE A 670 -7.38 -33.25 12.14
CA ILE A 670 -7.20 -33.39 10.69
C ILE A 670 -7.87 -34.65 10.18
N GLN A 671 -7.72 -35.77 10.90
CA GLN A 671 -8.33 -37.05 10.54
C GLN A 671 -9.86 -36.97 10.57
N ALA A 672 -10.44 -36.43 11.64
CA ALA A 672 -11.88 -36.21 11.76
C ALA A 672 -12.43 -35.31 10.63
N TYR A 673 -11.69 -34.24 10.31
CA TYR A 673 -12.08 -33.35 9.21
C TYR A 673 -12.03 -34.05 7.85
N ARG A 674 -11.05 -34.92 7.61
CA ARG A 674 -10.95 -35.73 6.38
C ARG A 674 -12.08 -36.74 6.27
N GLU A 675 -12.40 -37.41 7.39
CA GLU A 675 -13.53 -38.36 7.48
C GLU A 675 -14.86 -37.66 7.20
N ASP A 676 -15.12 -36.51 7.82
CA ASP A 676 -16.34 -35.70 7.61
C ASP A 676 -16.52 -35.26 6.14
N ASN A 677 -15.42 -35.07 5.39
CA ASN A 677 -15.44 -34.75 3.98
C ASN A 677 -15.48 -35.97 3.05
N ASP A 678 -15.40 -37.21 3.56
CA ASP A 678 -15.47 -38.44 2.75
C ASP A 678 -16.93 -38.82 2.43
N TRP A 679 -17.58 -37.95 1.66
CA TRP A 679 -18.95 -38.16 1.20
C TRP A 679 -19.16 -39.51 0.49
N LEU A 680 -18.11 -40.04 -0.19
CA LEU A 680 -18.21 -41.33 -0.90
C LEU A 680 -18.16 -42.48 0.11
N GLY A 681 -17.25 -42.44 1.09
CA GLY A 681 -17.18 -43.41 2.17
C GLY A 681 -18.47 -43.46 2.96
N HIS A 682 -19.08 -42.31 3.31
CA HIS A 682 -20.38 -42.27 3.97
C HIS A 682 -21.48 -42.92 3.13
N PHE A 683 -21.59 -42.52 1.85
CA PHE A 683 -22.56 -43.17 0.95
C PHE A 683 -22.38 -44.69 0.89
N ILE A 684 -21.13 -45.17 0.72
CA ILE A 684 -20.83 -46.57 0.64
C ILE A 684 -21.18 -47.28 1.95
N ALA A 685 -20.79 -46.70 3.12
CA ALA A 685 -21.06 -47.28 4.44
C ALA A 685 -22.56 -47.39 4.74
N GLU A 686 -23.35 -46.37 4.34
CA GLU A 686 -24.79 -46.39 4.59
C GLU A 686 -25.59 -47.18 3.57
N CYS A 687 -25.29 -47.06 2.28
CA CYS A 687 -26.14 -47.59 1.20
C CYS A 687 -25.61 -48.85 0.54
N CYS A 688 -24.32 -49.21 0.76
CA CYS A 688 -23.70 -50.31 0.05
C CYS A 688 -23.12 -51.40 0.98
N GLU A 689 -22.99 -52.57 0.47
CA GLU A 689 -22.17 -53.66 1.02
C GLU A 689 -20.97 -53.86 0.11
N THR A 690 -19.79 -54.11 0.66
CA THR A 690 -18.54 -54.22 -0.08
C THR A 690 -17.97 -55.63 0.04
N ASP A 691 -17.75 -56.28 -1.12
CA ASP A 691 -17.03 -57.54 -1.26
C ASP A 691 -16.46 -57.61 -2.66
N PRO A 692 -15.26 -58.15 -2.89
CA PRO A 692 -14.66 -58.27 -4.23
C PRO A 692 -15.50 -59.02 -5.25
N THR A 693 -16.44 -59.89 -4.80
CA THR A 693 -17.33 -60.67 -5.64
C THR A 693 -18.61 -59.93 -6.05
N TYR A 694 -18.95 -58.84 -5.32
CA TYR A 694 -20.18 -58.09 -5.56
C TYR A 694 -20.12 -57.26 -6.84
N THR A 695 -21.28 -57.12 -7.45
CA THR A 695 -21.44 -56.31 -8.66
C THR A 695 -22.81 -55.64 -8.66
N GLU A 696 -22.85 -54.35 -9.00
CA GLU A 696 -24.09 -53.60 -9.11
C GLU A 696 -24.16 -52.81 -10.41
N LYS A 697 -25.35 -52.54 -10.91
CA LYS A 697 -25.51 -51.70 -12.11
C LYS A 697 -25.14 -50.26 -11.80
N SER A 698 -24.27 -49.65 -12.63
CA SER A 698 -23.77 -48.31 -12.40
C SER A 698 -24.91 -47.28 -12.32
N GLY A 699 -25.97 -47.41 -13.13
CA GLY A 699 -27.13 -46.51 -13.08
C GLY A 699 -27.90 -46.57 -11.77
N GLU A 700 -28.08 -47.76 -11.19
CA GLU A 700 -28.78 -47.96 -9.92
C GLU A 700 -27.98 -47.36 -8.73
N ILE A 701 -26.65 -47.54 -8.72
CA ILE A 701 -25.78 -46.94 -7.71
C ILE A 701 -25.87 -45.41 -7.75
N TYR A 702 -25.83 -44.81 -8.95
CA TYR A 702 -25.90 -43.34 -9.06
C TYR A 702 -27.30 -42.80 -8.69
N GLN A 703 -28.37 -43.51 -8.99
CA GLN A 703 -29.72 -43.16 -8.57
C GLN A 703 -29.82 -43.18 -7.02
N GLN A 704 -29.30 -44.25 -6.40
CA GLN A 704 -29.26 -44.35 -4.93
C GLN A 704 -28.40 -43.25 -4.30
N TYR A 705 -27.26 -42.93 -4.90
CA TYR A 705 -26.44 -41.80 -4.48
C TYR A 705 -27.20 -40.47 -4.55
N ARG A 706 -27.98 -40.26 -5.61
CA ARG A 706 -28.79 -39.01 -5.71
C ARG A 706 -29.87 -38.97 -4.63
N ALA A 707 -30.56 -40.08 -4.36
CA ALA A 707 -31.56 -40.19 -3.31
C ALA A 707 -30.95 -39.92 -1.93
N TYR A 708 -29.80 -40.53 -1.65
CA TYR A 708 -29.01 -40.30 -0.46
C TYR A 708 -28.65 -38.81 -0.26
N CYS A 709 -28.14 -38.15 -1.28
CA CYS A 709 -27.81 -36.73 -1.22
C CYS A 709 -29.04 -35.84 -0.96
N ILE A 710 -30.19 -36.14 -1.58
CA ILE A 710 -31.44 -35.38 -1.38
C ILE A 710 -31.92 -35.54 0.07
N GLN A 711 -31.90 -36.77 0.60
CA GLN A 711 -32.35 -37.06 1.95
C GLN A 711 -31.47 -36.38 3.02
N ASN A 712 -30.15 -36.36 2.81
CA ASN A 712 -29.18 -35.81 3.75
C ASN A 712 -28.87 -34.31 3.49
N GLY A 713 -29.54 -33.66 2.51
CA GLY A 713 -29.29 -32.28 2.17
C GLY A 713 -27.89 -32.02 1.56
N GLU A 714 -27.29 -33.08 0.97
CA GLU A 714 -25.95 -33.00 0.39
C GLU A 714 -25.97 -32.59 -1.08
N TYR A 715 -24.84 -32.02 -1.53
CA TYR A 715 -24.65 -31.68 -2.94
C TYR A 715 -24.51 -32.93 -3.80
N THR A 716 -25.40 -33.11 -4.76
CA THR A 716 -25.33 -34.20 -5.75
C THR A 716 -24.29 -33.90 -6.83
N ARG A 717 -23.21 -34.67 -6.86
CA ARG A 717 -22.16 -34.54 -7.87
C ARG A 717 -22.57 -35.06 -9.23
N SER A 718 -21.91 -34.58 -10.29
CA SER A 718 -22.16 -35.10 -11.64
C SER A 718 -21.83 -36.60 -11.75
N THR A 719 -22.43 -37.28 -12.72
CA THR A 719 -22.11 -38.70 -13.02
C THR A 719 -20.62 -38.90 -13.28
N THR A 720 -19.97 -37.97 -13.96
CA THR A 720 -18.53 -38.02 -14.27
C THR A 720 -17.70 -37.97 -13.00
N ASP A 721 -17.98 -37.01 -12.09
CA ASP A 721 -17.25 -36.84 -10.84
C ASP A 721 -17.49 -38.02 -9.88
N PHE A 722 -18.74 -38.52 -9.83
CA PHE A 722 -19.10 -39.66 -9.00
C PHE A 722 -18.33 -40.91 -9.39
N TYR A 723 -18.34 -41.27 -10.67
CA TYR A 723 -17.65 -42.48 -11.12
C TYR A 723 -16.12 -42.33 -11.13
N SER A 724 -15.60 -41.13 -11.33
CA SER A 724 -14.16 -40.86 -11.15
C SER A 724 -13.72 -41.08 -9.70
N ALA A 725 -14.55 -40.68 -8.74
CA ALA A 725 -14.29 -40.92 -7.33
C ALA A 725 -14.38 -42.42 -6.98
N MET A 726 -15.37 -43.11 -7.48
CA MET A 726 -15.53 -44.55 -7.32
C MET A 726 -14.32 -45.34 -7.86
N GLU A 727 -13.84 -45.01 -9.07
CA GLU A 727 -12.67 -45.63 -9.67
C GLU A 727 -11.41 -45.41 -8.84
N LYS A 728 -11.19 -44.19 -8.34
CA LYS A 728 -10.08 -43.85 -7.42
C LYS A 728 -10.17 -44.61 -6.08
N ALA A 729 -11.38 -44.88 -5.60
CA ALA A 729 -11.62 -45.68 -4.40
C ALA A 729 -11.47 -47.21 -4.67
N GLY A 730 -11.13 -47.60 -5.90
CA GLY A 730 -10.88 -49.01 -6.24
C GLY A 730 -12.09 -49.75 -6.82
N TYR A 731 -13.22 -49.09 -7.06
CA TYR A 731 -14.42 -49.69 -7.63
C TYR A 731 -14.44 -49.55 -9.15
N GLU A 732 -14.01 -50.60 -9.85
CA GLU A 732 -13.90 -50.58 -11.32
C GLU A 732 -15.25 -50.64 -12.04
N ARG A 733 -15.48 -49.78 -13.02
CA ARG A 733 -16.64 -49.80 -13.90
C ARG A 733 -16.34 -50.56 -15.19
N LYS A 734 -17.11 -51.62 -15.44
CA LYS A 734 -16.92 -52.51 -16.64
C LYS A 734 -18.20 -52.67 -17.46
N LYS A 735 -18.07 -52.76 -18.77
CA LYS A 735 -19.19 -53.15 -19.64
C LYS A 735 -19.44 -54.64 -19.51
N SER A 736 -20.70 -55.05 -19.33
CA SER A 736 -21.16 -56.41 -19.29
C SER A 736 -22.35 -56.59 -20.25
N ASN A 737 -22.77 -57.82 -20.48
CA ASN A 737 -23.97 -58.13 -21.30
C ASN A 737 -25.27 -57.58 -20.68
N LYS A 738 -25.26 -57.17 -19.42
CA LYS A 738 -26.39 -56.59 -18.69
C LYS A 738 -26.28 -55.07 -18.51
N GLY A 739 -25.36 -54.42 -19.25
CA GLY A 739 -25.07 -52.99 -19.14
C GLY A 739 -23.73 -52.71 -18.46
N VAL A 740 -23.52 -51.44 -18.02
CA VAL A 740 -22.33 -51.03 -17.28
C VAL A 740 -22.51 -51.38 -15.81
N ILE A 741 -21.59 -52.18 -15.26
CA ILE A 741 -21.58 -52.59 -13.85
C ILE A 741 -20.34 -52.02 -13.14
N VAL A 742 -20.48 -51.82 -11.81
CA VAL A 742 -19.39 -51.54 -10.88
C VAL A 742 -19.09 -52.82 -10.11
N ARG A 743 -17.79 -53.12 -9.93
CA ARG A 743 -17.32 -54.30 -9.18
C ARG A 743 -16.85 -53.90 -7.79
N GLY A 744 -17.00 -54.79 -6.81
CA GLY A 744 -16.54 -54.64 -5.45
C GLY A 744 -17.59 -54.13 -4.48
N LEU A 745 -18.82 -53.84 -4.94
CA LEU A 745 -19.93 -53.43 -4.08
C LEU A 745 -21.30 -53.83 -4.69
N GLN A 746 -22.30 -53.85 -3.80
CA GLN A 746 -23.74 -53.96 -4.16
C GLN A 746 -24.55 -53.03 -3.22
N LEU A 747 -25.75 -52.62 -3.66
CA LEU A 747 -26.68 -51.88 -2.81
C LEU A 747 -27.26 -52.76 -1.72
N LYS A 748 -27.42 -52.22 -0.51
CA LYS A 748 -28.08 -52.91 0.60
C LYS A 748 -29.54 -53.22 0.25
N ALA A 749 -30.01 -54.41 0.56
CA ALA A 749 -31.41 -54.80 0.40
C ALA A 749 -32.30 -53.99 1.35
N GLY A 750 -33.24 -53.22 0.79
CA GLY A 750 -34.16 -52.38 1.60
C GLY A 750 -33.77 -50.90 1.69
N SER A 751 -32.76 -50.45 0.91
CA SER A 751 -32.38 -49.05 0.82
C SER A 751 -33.16 -48.28 -0.28
N ASP A 752 -34.35 -48.70 -0.64
CA ASP A 752 -35.24 -47.95 -1.53
C ASP A 752 -35.73 -46.66 -0.84
N PHE A 753 -34.99 -45.57 -1.03
CA PHE A 753 -35.33 -44.25 -0.54
C PHE A 753 -36.30 -43.49 -1.47
N LEU A 754 -36.97 -44.17 -2.39
CA LEU A 754 -37.83 -43.59 -3.42
C LEU A 754 -39.29 -44.14 -3.39
N ASP A 755 -39.83 -44.53 -2.19
CA ASP A 755 -41.26 -44.72 -2.01
C ASP A 755 -41.95 -43.50 -1.42
#